data_829610341242a3436e79df5c15bc4f19
#
_entry.id   829610341242a3436e79df5c15bc4f19
#
_cell.length_a   1.000
_cell.length_b   1.000
_cell.length_c   1.000
_cell.angle_alpha   90.00
_cell.angle_beta   90.00
_cell.angle_gamma   90.00
#
_symmetry.space_group_name_H-M   'P 1'
#
loop_
_entity.id
_entity.type
_entity.pdbx_description
1 polymer ?
#
loop_
_entity_poly.entity_id
_entity_poly.type
_entity_poly.pdbx_seq_one_letter_code
_entity_poly.pdbx_strand_id
1 'polypeptide(L)'
;MPSLLDIITDSKSKSKRKQLANKTKLSKSTEKQVKFKDVSDFEKNKTSVEIFLREQKLEKLEMVSIDYSVMTKETLNRIAACEVKNINKSQDLTNTTEDPRLGTIDRYKLCATCEKTNEECPGHLGIINLPDDIIHPFFRLIAMRVLQCVCIKCNQLLLPEKHIRESGLLEIQGYTRLIKISEMSKDGKAKCKNGCASNPIFKPLKSGDNETIDMRCVKKIGKEEVPYQLKVSEIKRIFNNMSDNDVALLGFINNHPKNFIVDFIPVIPISARPYVFRDNQKQEDYLTTGYEDVISKVIEYYQDEDTKKNSTEEERREECLKRIIFIYDHSIQNCDQAHRRSPSDVCKSINERISGKGSLMRDHLLAKRADSSGRTVLGPNRSISFGEIAAPNAMKSVLTVPEFVTIYNYDYIMEMSKENKIDYLCPREGSFSGRKLKYDRNKHTINIGDKVGRFSENGDIIIFNRQPTLKRQSFLGYVCNFQDKYSMGLHLSSTKGHNADFDGDEGNIHMLQTVDAQMEARMVMFSGNNIMNCDGSRPEAGLVFNSLTGCYLLSADDVVFTEEEFYQGIDSITRYTKNDYFKTNFSTLFERVKQYPEVTKFSGKSLVSVLFPKDFCYTFFTGDGEMIKIRNGILVSGRLTKAQTGASPGSIIQSLWKQYGIQTTMDFLTDSNFLFNWYSLKYGLSVSYRDVRIKKFVEYFKYKEEKINELNKEVVTMPRLKENATRIETIEHEVKIKQTLDKTEKAMEKEFYENYLERDNSLFIAINSGAKGNERQVRASTAFLGQNYVNNMRPEKLTSGGKRWLPTFHVDDNSIYSRGYSMSSYLEGLNPDEFFAQAQSSRINMTETQLNTAVTGTLQRRMVKAQENLIITYDGTVRNHNNMILQFNYGAGFDSGNMVLSYNNLGMKSLSFINLKETIEKENTSHGFQDFDISTYMVKLFNRINSKYGDEKLVEENEDKININNLDDFRDVLKLQEEDYFDMSVDFE
;
A
#
# COMPACT_ATOMS: atom_id res chain seq x y z
N MET A 1 13.99 -26.37 -48.28
CA MET A 1 13.90 -26.53 -46.78
C MET A 1 12.78 -27.51 -46.52
N PRO A 2 13.02 -28.67 -45.96
CA PRO A 2 11.96 -29.57 -45.57
C PRO A 2 11.21 -28.99 -44.36
N SER A 3 9.89 -29.18 -44.38
CA SER A 3 8.99 -28.66 -43.34
C SER A 3 9.21 -29.38 -42.00
N LEU A 4 8.96 -28.71 -40.90
CA LEU A 4 9.03 -29.26 -39.54
C LEU A 4 8.19 -30.54 -39.33
N LEU A 5 7.33 -30.91 -40.28
CA LEU A 5 6.55 -32.14 -40.29
C LEU A 5 7.36 -33.38 -40.65
N ASP A 6 8.45 -33.21 -41.42
CA ASP A 6 9.26 -34.36 -41.90
C ASP A 6 10.22 -34.89 -40.83
N ILE A 7 10.55 -34.09 -39.83
CA ILE A 7 11.39 -34.47 -38.68
C ILE A 7 10.61 -35.33 -37.67
N ILE A 8 9.27 -35.28 -37.68
CA ILE A 8 8.40 -36.01 -36.74
C ILE A 8 8.17 -37.49 -37.17
N THR A 9 8.57 -37.84 -38.37
CA THR A 9 8.30 -39.17 -38.94
C THR A 9 9.47 -40.14 -38.88
N ASP A 10 10.61 -39.78 -38.29
CA ASP A 10 11.75 -40.69 -38.17
C ASP A 10 11.47 -41.82 -37.17
N SER A 11 11.73 -43.05 -37.61
CA SER A 11 11.40 -44.31 -36.91
C SER A 11 12.05 -44.45 -35.54
N LYS A 12 13.17 -43.76 -35.29
CA LYS A 12 13.84 -43.71 -33.97
C LYS A 12 13.07 -42.91 -32.93
N SER A 13 12.29 -41.92 -33.34
CA SER A 13 11.44 -41.12 -32.41
C SER A 13 10.22 -41.95 -31.95
N LYS A 14 9.73 -42.88 -32.76
CA LYS A 14 8.61 -43.77 -32.40
C LYS A 14 9.01 -44.82 -31.35
N SER A 15 10.26 -45.26 -31.35
CA SER A 15 10.78 -46.20 -30.35
C SER A 15 10.96 -45.53 -28.97
N LYS A 16 11.48 -44.31 -28.93
CA LYS A 16 11.60 -43.54 -27.69
C LYS A 16 10.24 -43.13 -27.09
N ARG A 17 9.26 -42.77 -27.95
CA ARG A 17 7.88 -42.50 -27.49
C ARG A 17 7.20 -43.77 -26.94
N LYS A 18 7.45 -44.95 -27.49
CA LYS A 18 6.94 -46.21 -26.95
C LYS A 18 7.58 -46.57 -25.61
N GLN A 19 8.87 -46.26 -25.40
CA GLN A 19 9.56 -46.46 -24.13
C GLN A 19 9.08 -45.49 -23.06
N LEU A 20 8.85 -44.22 -23.44
CA LEU A 20 8.25 -43.21 -22.50
C LEU A 20 6.81 -43.58 -22.14
N ALA A 21 6.00 -43.99 -23.12
CA ALA A 21 4.63 -44.42 -22.88
C ALA A 21 4.55 -45.70 -22.03
N ASN A 22 5.54 -46.59 -22.13
CA ASN A 22 5.61 -47.76 -21.26
C ASN A 22 6.11 -47.42 -19.85
N LYS A 23 7.05 -46.47 -19.66
CA LYS A 23 7.45 -46.00 -18.34
C LYS A 23 6.30 -45.28 -17.65
N THR A 24 5.53 -44.43 -18.34
CA THR A 24 4.32 -43.81 -17.81
C THR A 24 3.21 -44.82 -17.49
N LYS A 25 3.13 -45.94 -18.20
CA LYS A 25 2.20 -47.03 -17.85
C LYS A 25 2.65 -47.80 -16.60
N LEU A 26 3.95 -47.96 -16.33
CA LEU A 26 4.44 -48.62 -15.12
C LEU A 26 4.19 -47.75 -13.87
N SER A 27 4.40 -46.41 -13.96
CA SER A 27 4.07 -45.54 -12.87
C SER A 27 2.55 -45.46 -12.57
N LYS A 28 1.73 -45.58 -13.65
CA LYS A 28 0.27 -45.67 -13.49
C LYS A 28 -0.23 -46.98 -12.93
N SER A 29 0.53 -48.11 -13.07
CA SER A 29 0.15 -49.39 -12.46
C SER A 29 0.38 -49.38 -10.93
N THR A 30 1.32 -48.61 -10.42
CA THR A 30 1.53 -48.42 -8.97
C THR A 30 0.51 -47.46 -8.35
N GLU A 31 0.08 -46.42 -9.09
CA GLU A 31 -1.00 -45.54 -8.64
C GLU A 31 -2.40 -46.18 -8.68
N LYS A 32 -2.59 -47.24 -9.52
CA LYS A 32 -3.89 -47.91 -9.59
C LYS A 32 -4.26 -48.78 -8.39
N GLN A 33 -3.36 -48.98 -7.45
CA GLN A 33 -3.66 -49.73 -6.22
C GLN A 33 -4.30 -48.94 -5.07
N VAL A 34 -4.42 -47.61 -5.20
CA VAL A 34 -5.09 -46.82 -4.17
C VAL A 34 -6.19 -45.95 -4.78
N LYS A 35 -7.20 -46.60 -5.39
CA LYS A 35 -8.48 -45.91 -5.63
C LYS A 35 -9.45 -46.28 -4.51
N PHE A 36 -9.62 -45.38 -3.56
CA PHE A 36 -10.72 -45.48 -2.60
C PHE A 36 -12.04 -45.31 -3.37
N LYS A 37 -12.92 -46.29 -3.27
CA LYS A 37 -14.21 -46.29 -3.95
C LYS A 37 -15.31 -45.55 -3.19
N ASP A 38 -15.13 -45.33 -1.86
CA ASP A 38 -16.11 -44.67 -1.01
C ASP A 38 -15.45 -43.80 0.09
N VAL A 39 -16.13 -42.73 0.50
CA VAL A 39 -15.73 -41.88 1.64
C VAL A 39 -15.52 -42.66 2.91
N SER A 40 -16.30 -43.73 3.10
CA SER A 40 -16.16 -44.66 4.23
C SER A 40 -14.82 -45.40 4.28
N ASP A 41 -14.24 -45.70 3.09
CA ASP A 41 -12.92 -46.33 3.00
C ASP A 41 -11.78 -45.37 3.26
N PHE A 42 -11.97 -44.10 2.97
CA PHE A 42 -11.00 -43.04 3.29
C PHE A 42 -10.95 -42.81 4.82
N GLU A 43 -12.10 -42.76 5.47
CA GLU A 43 -12.17 -42.63 6.94
C GLU A 43 -11.61 -43.85 7.67
N LYS A 44 -11.91 -45.09 7.20
CA LYS A 44 -11.34 -46.32 7.75
C LYS A 44 -9.82 -46.36 7.64
N ASN A 45 -9.28 -45.93 6.50
CA ASN A 45 -7.83 -45.89 6.30
C ASN A 45 -7.16 -44.75 7.07
N LYS A 46 -7.83 -43.62 7.29
CA LYS A 46 -7.34 -42.55 8.17
C LYS A 46 -7.22 -43.08 9.61
N THR A 47 -8.24 -43.80 10.04
CA THR A 47 -8.22 -44.42 11.38
C THR A 47 -7.12 -45.47 11.52
N SER A 48 -6.87 -46.30 10.48
CA SER A 48 -5.79 -47.28 10.50
C SER A 48 -4.38 -46.64 10.45
N VAL A 49 -4.20 -45.53 9.75
CA VAL A 49 -2.96 -44.77 9.80
C VAL A 49 -2.73 -44.13 11.16
N GLU A 50 -3.78 -43.58 11.78
CA GLU A 50 -3.69 -43.01 13.15
C GLU A 50 -3.40 -44.13 14.20
N ILE A 51 -3.99 -45.32 14.06
CA ILE A 51 -3.71 -46.48 14.89
C ILE A 51 -2.26 -46.95 14.70
N PHE A 52 -1.80 -47.05 13.43
CA PHE A 52 -0.41 -47.40 13.10
C PHE A 52 0.59 -46.42 13.73
N LEU A 53 0.32 -45.10 13.63
CA LEU A 53 1.16 -44.07 14.24
C LEU A 53 1.16 -44.17 15.79
N ARG A 54 0.03 -44.50 16.40
CA ARG A 54 -0.07 -44.75 17.86
C ARG A 54 0.68 -45.99 18.29
N GLU A 55 0.56 -47.10 17.55
CA GLU A 55 1.28 -48.36 17.82
C GLU A 55 2.80 -48.22 17.69
N GLN A 56 3.26 -47.39 16.73
CA GLN A 56 4.68 -47.06 16.57
C GLN A 56 5.21 -46.10 17.63
N LYS A 57 4.38 -45.59 18.52
CA LYS A 57 4.74 -44.51 19.50
C LYS A 57 5.40 -43.29 18.84
N LEU A 58 5.03 -43.02 17.59
CA LEU A 58 5.46 -41.80 16.89
C LEU A 58 4.74 -40.61 17.50
N GLU A 59 5.46 -39.78 18.23
CA GLU A 59 4.95 -38.50 18.71
C GLU A 59 4.59 -37.61 17.52
N LYS A 60 3.47 -36.91 17.65
CA LYS A 60 3.05 -35.94 16.69
C LYS A 60 4.02 -34.76 16.77
N LEU A 61 4.94 -34.66 15.81
CA LEU A 61 5.91 -33.58 15.76
C LEU A 61 5.24 -32.35 15.12
N GLU A 62 5.17 -31.29 15.88
CA GLU A 62 4.76 -29.98 15.37
C GLU A 62 6.00 -29.14 15.09
N MET A 63 6.02 -28.47 13.92
CA MET A 63 7.09 -27.56 13.57
C MET A 63 6.94 -26.28 14.41
N VAL A 64 7.83 -26.07 15.37
CA VAL A 64 7.81 -24.91 16.27
C VAL A 64 8.59 -23.73 15.69
N SER A 65 9.71 -23.99 15.04
CA SER A 65 10.55 -22.95 14.43
C SER A 65 11.33 -23.48 13.25
N ILE A 66 11.75 -22.56 12.39
CA ILE A 66 12.69 -22.80 11.30
C ILE A 66 13.91 -21.94 11.56
N ASP A 67 15.06 -22.57 11.83
CA ASP A 67 16.32 -21.89 12.05
C ASP A 67 17.21 -21.97 10.81
N TYR A 68 17.69 -20.83 10.37
CA TYR A 68 18.64 -20.74 9.26
C TYR A 68 20.07 -20.87 9.79
N SER A 69 20.80 -21.88 9.34
CA SER A 69 22.21 -22.09 9.68
C SER A 69 23.11 -21.88 8.47
N VAL A 70 24.40 -21.62 8.73
CA VAL A 70 25.42 -21.59 7.68
C VAL A 70 25.63 -23.01 7.16
N MET A 71 25.57 -23.18 5.84
CA MET A 71 25.76 -24.49 5.20
C MET A 71 27.20 -25.00 5.43
N THR A 72 27.30 -26.19 5.97
CA THR A 72 28.60 -26.86 6.16
C THR A 72 28.91 -27.77 4.97
N LYS A 73 30.19 -28.08 4.75
CA LYS A 73 30.62 -28.99 3.67
C LYS A 73 29.94 -30.36 3.77
N GLU A 74 29.79 -30.88 4.99
CA GLU A 74 29.13 -32.17 5.22
C GLU A 74 27.65 -32.15 4.82
N THR A 75 26.98 -31.06 5.16
CA THR A 75 25.58 -30.86 4.78
C THR A 75 25.44 -30.74 3.25
N LEU A 76 26.30 -29.94 2.62
CA LEU A 76 26.26 -29.76 1.18
C LEU A 76 26.58 -31.07 0.44
N ASN A 77 27.58 -31.83 0.88
CA ASN A 77 27.92 -33.13 0.27
C ASN A 77 26.78 -34.15 0.35
N ARG A 78 25.90 -34.06 1.35
CA ARG A 78 24.71 -34.93 1.44
C ARG A 78 23.63 -34.57 0.45
N ILE A 79 23.48 -33.28 0.12
CA ILE A 79 22.40 -32.78 -0.73
C ILE A 79 22.85 -32.44 -2.15
N ALA A 80 24.15 -32.28 -2.38
CA ALA A 80 24.69 -31.97 -3.71
C ALA A 80 24.51 -33.15 -4.68
N ALA A 81 23.92 -32.87 -5.84
CA ALA A 81 23.69 -33.86 -6.88
C ALA A 81 24.98 -34.22 -7.64
N CYS A 82 25.90 -33.29 -7.78
CA CYS A 82 27.18 -33.50 -8.47
C CYS A 82 28.24 -32.47 -8.04
N GLU A 83 29.51 -32.87 -8.29
CA GLU A 83 30.65 -31.95 -8.24
C GLU A 83 30.85 -31.29 -9.58
N VAL A 84 30.94 -29.98 -9.64
CA VAL A 84 31.13 -29.21 -10.86
C VAL A 84 32.60 -28.80 -10.96
N LYS A 85 33.29 -29.35 -11.96
CA LYS A 85 34.74 -29.17 -12.15
C LYS A 85 35.17 -29.02 -13.62
N ASN A 86 34.26 -29.23 -14.57
CA ASN A 86 34.56 -29.16 -15.98
C ASN A 86 33.95 -27.90 -16.60
N ILE A 87 34.63 -27.27 -17.53
CA ILE A 87 34.16 -26.14 -18.32
C ILE A 87 33.66 -26.55 -19.68
N ASN A 88 34.26 -27.59 -20.25
CA ASN A 88 33.98 -27.99 -21.62
C ASN A 88 32.61 -28.69 -21.75
N LYS A 89 31.70 -28.05 -22.47
CA LYS A 89 30.32 -28.50 -22.70
C LYS A 89 30.10 -29.18 -24.06
N SER A 90 31.17 -29.34 -24.84
CA SER A 90 31.02 -29.74 -26.27
C SER A 90 30.74 -31.23 -26.48
N GLN A 91 31.17 -32.10 -25.58
CA GLN A 91 31.03 -33.55 -25.73
C GLN A 91 30.16 -34.20 -24.65
N ASP A 92 30.37 -33.80 -23.39
CA ASP A 92 29.64 -34.31 -22.22
C ASP A 92 29.34 -33.18 -21.23
N LEU A 93 28.09 -33.11 -20.79
CA LEU A 93 27.66 -32.15 -19.80
C LEU A 93 27.92 -32.59 -18.37
N THR A 94 28.49 -33.75 -18.13
CA THR A 94 28.75 -34.33 -16.83
C THR A 94 29.77 -33.49 -16.05
N ASN A 95 29.45 -33.15 -14.82
CA ASN A 95 30.29 -32.31 -13.94
C ASN A 95 30.56 -30.86 -14.47
N THR A 96 29.71 -30.38 -15.39
CA THR A 96 29.76 -29.01 -15.86
C THR A 96 28.67 -28.16 -15.15
N THR A 97 28.69 -26.86 -15.35
CA THR A 97 27.65 -25.95 -14.85
C THR A 97 26.25 -26.27 -15.35
N GLU A 98 26.10 -27.03 -16.44
CA GLU A 98 24.84 -27.46 -17.05
C GLU A 98 24.57 -28.96 -16.89
N ASP A 99 25.15 -29.61 -15.91
CA ASP A 99 24.95 -31.04 -15.63
C ASP A 99 23.46 -31.34 -15.42
N PRO A 100 22.89 -32.32 -16.15
CA PRO A 100 21.49 -32.72 -16.05
C PRO A 100 21.02 -33.11 -14.64
N ARG A 101 21.95 -33.44 -13.75
CA ARG A 101 21.70 -33.75 -12.33
C ARG A 101 21.32 -32.50 -11.51
N LEU A 102 21.68 -31.27 -11.95
CA LEU A 102 21.34 -30.03 -11.30
C LEU A 102 19.90 -29.58 -11.54
N GLY A 103 19.18 -30.28 -12.43
CA GLY A 103 17.81 -29.95 -12.83
C GLY A 103 17.67 -29.78 -14.33
N THR A 104 16.48 -29.40 -14.78
CA THR A 104 16.19 -29.19 -16.19
C THR A 104 15.32 -27.97 -16.41
N ILE A 105 15.57 -27.23 -17.49
CA ILE A 105 14.73 -26.11 -17.97
C ILE A 105 13.92 -26.57 -19.19
N ASP A 106 14.40 -27.58 -19.87
CA ASP A 106 13.79 -28.08 -21.08
C ASP A 106 12.52 -28.90 -20.79
N ARG A 107 11.40 -28.55 -21.43
CA ARG A 107 10.11 -29.24 -21.24
C ARG A 107 10.13 -30.72 -21.62
N TYR A 108 11.06 -31.13 -22.48
CA TYR A 108 11.15 -32.45 -23.00
C TYR A 108 12.22 -33.34 -22.35
N LYS A 109 13.02 -32.73 -21.44
CA LYS A 109 14.06 -33.49 -20.75
C LYS A 109 13.63 -33.71 -19.29
N LEU A 110 13.96 -34.88 -18.76
CA LEU A 110 13.77 -35.18 -17.34
C LEU A 110 15.05 -34.89 -16.57
N CYS A 111 14.89 -34.43 -15.34
CA CYS A 111 16.01 -34.27 -14.42
C CYS A 111 16.66 -35.64 -14.13
N ALA A 112 17.99 -35.71 -14.21
CA ALA A 112 18.72 -36.98 -13.98
C ALA A 112 18.72 -37.41 -12.50
N THR A 113 18.44 -36.48 -11.55
CA THR A 113 18.41 -36.78 -10.11
C THR A 113 17.03 -37.22 -9.64
N CYS A 114 15.94 -36.54 -10.02
CA CYS A 114 14.59 -36.81 -9.51
C CYS A 114 13.62 -37.36 -10.57
N GLU A 115 14.06 -37.51 -11.84
CA GLU A 115 13.26 -37.98 -12.99
C GLU A 115 11.99 -37.17 -13.28
N LYS A 116 11.89 -35.92 -12.72
CA LYS A 116 10.76 -35.03 -12.92
C LYS A 116 10.97 -34.07 -14.08
N THR A 117 9.85 -33.53 -14.59
CA THR A 117 9.83 -32.48 -15.62
C THR A 117 10.33 -31.16 -15.08
N ASN A 118 10.55 -30.17 -15.92
CA ASN A 118 10.93 -28.82 -15.52
C ASN A 118 9.89 -28.12 -14.61
N GLU A 119 8.61 -28.50 -14.70
CA GLU A 119 7.52 -27.92 -13.88
C GLU A 119 7.48 -28.50 -12.46
N GLU A 120 7.95 -29.75 -12.30
CA GLU A 120 7.87 -30.49 -11.03
C GLU A 120 9.23 -30.61 -10.32
N CYS A 121 10.35 -30.41 -11.02
CA CYS A 121 11.69 -30.53 -10.47
C CYS A 121 12.04 -29.27 -9.63
N PRO A 122 12.31 -29.39 -8.33
CA PRO A 122 12.69 -28.24 -7.49
C PRO A 122 14.10 -27.70 -7.80
N GLY A 123 14.87 -28.40 -8.63
CA GLY A 123 16.29 -28.16 -8.83
C GLY A 123 17.16 -28.75 -7.71
N HIS A 124 18.40 -29.06 -8.04
CA HIS A 124 19.36 -29.70 -7.14
C HIS A 124 20.65 -28.89 -7.09
N LEU A 125 21.26 -28.82 -5.89
CA LEU A 125 22.51 -28.10 -5.68
C LEU A 125 23.68 -28.92 -6.22
N GLY A 126 24.71 -28.22 -6.71
CA GLY A 126 26.03 -28.77 -6.98
C GLY A 126 27.06 -28.21 -6.01
N ILE A 127 28.29 -28.69 -6.09
CA ILE A 127 29.42 -28.24 -5.30
C ILE A 127 30.64 -27.98 -6.17
N ILE A 128 31.33 -26.87 -5.93
CA ILE A 128 32.68 -26.61 -6.43
C ILE A 128 33.62 -26.66 -5.22
N ASN A 129 34.62 -27.56 -5.23
CA ASN A 129 35.63 -27.61 -4.22
C ASN A 129 36.75 -26.59 -4.52
N LEU A 130 37.13 -25.82 -3.52
CA LEU A 130 38.22 -24.83 -3.63
C LEU A 130 39.57 -25.43 -3.17
N PRO A 131 40.69 -24.96 -3.73
CA PRO A 131 42.01 -25.41 -3.31
C PRO A 131 42.35 -24.97 -1.89
N ASP A 132 41.81 -23.81 -1.46
CA ASP A 132 42.14 -23.19 -0.20
C ASP A 132 40.92 -22.73 0.58
N ASP A 133 41.08 -22.62 1.90
CA ASP A 133 40.08 -22.03 2.79
C ASP A 133 39.89 -20.55 2.50
N ILE A 134 38.65 -20.10 2.42
CA ILE A 134 38.29 -18.69 2.32
C ILE A 134 37.27 -18.29 3.38
N ILE A 135 37.26 -17.02 3.74
CA ILE A 135 36.16 -16.48 4.54
C ILE A 135 34.98 -16.25 3.61
N HIS A 136 33.81 -16.84 3.93
CA HIS A 136 32.62 -16.68 3.13
C HIS A 136 32.28 -15.18 2.94
N PRO A 137 32.08 -14.68 1.71
CA PRO A 137 31.92 -13.25 1.43
C PRO A 137 30.86 -12.55 2.28
N PHE A 138 29.69 -13.15 2.46
CA PHE A 138 28.60 -12.57 3.27
C PHE A 138 28.93 -12.48 4.77
N PHE A 139 29.82 -13.31 5.28
CA PHE A 139 30.15 -13.36 6.72
C PHE A 139 31.45 -12.68 7.06
N ARG A 140 32.15 -12.07 6.11
CA ARG A 140 33.45 -11.41 6.32
C ARG A 140 33.39 -10.32 7.39
N LEU A 141 32.35 -9.46 7.36
CA LEU A 141 32.14 -8.42 8.37
C LEU A 141 31.84 -9.01 9.75
N ILE A 142 31.06 -10.09 9.81
CA ILE A 142 30.77 -10.79 11.06
C ILE A 142 32.00 -11.43 11.63
N ALA A 143 32.81 -12.13 10.81
CA ALA A 143 34.09 -12.71 11.19
C ALA A 143 35.05 -11.66 11.76
N MET A 144 35.13 -10.48 11.11
CA MET A 144 35.92 -9.36 11.62
C MET A 144 35.47 -8.90 13.02
N ARG A 145 34.15 -8.79 13.24
CA ARG A 145 33.61 -8.41 14.56
C ARG A 145 33.88 -9.46 15.63
N VAL A 146 33.82 -10.75 15.29
CA VAL A 146 34.18 -11.82 16.20
C VAL A 146 35.67 -11.71 16.58
N LEU A 147 36.58 -11.50 15.63
CA LEU A 147 37.99 -11.30 15.87
C LEU A 147 38.30 -10.06 16.73
N GLN A 148 37.47 -9.02 16.67
CA GLN A 148 37.57 -7.85 17.55
C GLN A 148 37.22 -8.18 19.00
N CYS A 149 36.44 -9.21 19.25
CA CYS A 149 36.00 -9.63 20.58
C CYS A 149 36.95 -10.67 21.22
N VAL A 150 37.81 -11.32 20.43
CA VAL A 150 38.62 -12.48 20.85
C VAL A 150 40.08 -12.13 20.84
N CYS A 151 40.87 -12.63 21.83
CA CYS A 151 42.31 -12.50 21.85
C CYS A 151 42.94 -13.44 20.82
N ILE A 152 43.73 -12.92 19.89
CA ILE A 152 44.38 -13.69 18.82
C ILE A 152 45.39 -14.75 19.36
N LYS A 153 45.97 -14.52 20.55
CA LYS A 153 46.96 -15.44 21.13
C LYS A 153 46.36 -16.58 21.95
N CYS A 154 45.42 -16.27 22.86
CA CYS A 154 44.86 -17.27 23.77
C CYS A 154 43.44 -17.73 23.35
N ASN A 155 42.87 -17.17 22.31
CA ASN A 155 41.54 -17.50 21.73
C ASN A 155 40.34 -17.31 22.70
N GLN A 156 40.52 -16.58 23.81
CA GLN A 156 39.46 -16.26 24.77
C GLN A 156 38.86 -14.88 24.53
N LEU A 157 37.62 -14.66 25.00
CA LEU A 157 36.99 -13.36 24.94
C LEU A 157 37.80 -12.31 25.70
N LEU A 158 37.89 -11.11 25.09
CA LEU A 158 38.55 -9.95 25.70
C LEU A 158 37.73 -9.39 26.86
N LEU A 159 36.39 -9.37 26.72
CA LEU A 159 35.46 -8.97 27.78
C LEU A 159 35.13 -10.16 28.68
N PRO A 160 35.27 -10.02 29.99
CA PRO A 160 34.89 -11.08 30.96
C PRO A 160 33.39 -11.35 30.89
N GLU A 161 32.98 -12.60 31.02
CA GLU A 161 31.56 -13.01 31.10
C GLU A 161 30.78 -12.20 32.14
N LYS A 162 31.39 -11.96 33.31
CA LYS A 162 30.80 -11.14 34.38
C LYS A 162 30.41 -9.75 33.89
N HIS A 163 31.28 -9.12 33.11
CA HIS A 163 31.00 -7.79 32.57
C HIS A 163 29.87 -7.79 31.49
N ILE A 164 29.81 -8.85 30.67
CA ILE A 164 28.76 -9.02 29.67
C ILE A 164 27.40 -9.19 30.38
N ARG A 165 27.35 -9.93 31.49
CA ARG A 165 26.15 -10.12 32.31
C ARG A 165 25.69 -8.84 33.00
N GLU A 166 26.62 -8.14 33.67
CA GLU A 166 26.34 -6.89 34.40
C GLU A 166 25.92 -5.75 33.50
N SER A 167 26.37 -5.73 32.23
CA SER A 167 25.97 -4.73 31.24
C SER A 167 24.63 -4.98 30.58
N GLY A 168 23.85 -6.00 30.97
CA GLY A 168 22.57 -6.35 30.38
C GLY A 168 22.62 -6.81 28.92
N LEU A 169 23.80 -7.12 28.39
CA LEU A 169 23.99 -7.50 26.99
C LEU A 169 23.37 -8.87 26.65
N LEU A 170 23.10 -9.71 27.65
CA LEU A 170 22.46 -11.01 27.44
C LEU A 170 20.98 -10.90 27.03
N GLU A 171 20.32 -9.80 27.39
CA GLU A 171 18.93 -9.52 26.98
C GLU A 171 18.84 -9.18 25.49
N ILE A 172 19.95 -8.73 24.90
CA ILE A 172 20.01 -8.39 23.49
C ILE A 172 20.34 -9.64 22.68
N GLN A 173 19.55 -9.94 21.65
CA GLN A 173 19.71 -11.16 20.87
C GLN A 173 20.55 -10.96 19.60
N GLY A 174 21.24 -12.03 19.17
CA GLY A 174 21.83 -12.17 17.85
C GLY A 174 22.92 -11.15 17.51
N TYR A 175 22.93 -10.71 16.28
CA TYR A 175 23.96 -9.84 15.72
C TYR A 175 24.11 -8.48 16.44
N THR A 176 23.04 -7.93 16.98
CA THR A 176 23.09 -6.66 17.73
C THR A 176 23.92 -6.81 19.01
N ARG A 177 23.88 -7.98 19.67
CA ARG A 177 24.75 -8.28 20.82
C ARG A 177 26.21 -8.26 20.41
N LEU A 178 26.57 -8.95 19.31
CA LEU A 178 27.92 -8.96 18.77
C LEU A 178 28.44 -7.55 18.45
N ILE A 179 27.61 -6.71 17.84
CA ILE A 179 27.98 -5.31 17.56
C ILE A 179 28.40 -4.59 18.84
N LYS A 180 27.54 -4.60 19.86
CA LYS A 180 27.80 -3.90 21.13
C LYS A 180 29.06 -4.43 21.84
N ILE A 181 29.24 -5.76 21.90
CA ILE A 181 30.44 -6.36 22.48
C ILE A 181 31.70 -5.94 21.68
N SER A 182 31.61 -5.93 20.34
CA SER A 182 32.73 -5.51 19.49
C SER A 182 33.11 -4.03 19.69
N GLU A 183 32.11 -3.15 19.88
CA GLU A 183 32.36 -1.73 20.15
C GLU A 183 33.01 -1.49 21.51
N MET A 184 32.55 -2.19 22.55
CA MET A 184 33.14 -2.13 23.87
C MET A 184 34.57 -2.68 23.87
N SER A 185 34.84 -3.67 23.03
CA SER A 185 36.19 -4.27 22.88
C SER A 185 37.17 -3.39 22.10
N LYS A 186 36.70 -2.52 21.21
CA LYS A 186 37.50 -1.61 20.36
C LYS A 186 38.19 -0.49 21.13
N ASP A 187 37.63 -0.01 22.19
CA ASP A 187 38.09 1.20 22.92
C ASP A 187 39.46 1.02 23.63
N GLY A 188 40.16 -0.07 23.39
CA GLY A 188 41.47 -0.34 24.00
C GLY A 188 41.42 -0.56 25.53
N LYS A 189 40.24 -0.51 26.11
CA LYS A 189 40.00 -0.73 27.55
C LYS A 189 39.94 -2.22 27.89
N ALA A 190 39.57 -3.07 26.93
CA ALA A 190 39.56 -4.51 27.13
C ALA A 190 40.96 -5.11 26.93
N LYS A 191 41.61 -5.44 28.02
CA LYS A 191 42.87 -6.18 28.02
C LYS A 191 42.61 -7.68 28.20
N CYS A 192 43.37 -8.51 27.50
CA CYS A 192 43.27 -9.95 27.68
C CYS A 192 43.50 -10.36 29.15
N LYS A 193 42.63 -11.19 29.70
CA LYS A 193 42.76 -11.70 31.08
C LYS A 193 44.09 -12.38 31.38
N ASN A 194 44.70 -13.03 30.37
CA ASN A 194 45.95 -13.78 30.49
C ASN A 194 47.20 -12.93 30.25
N GLY A 195 47.08 -11.59 30.25
CA GLY A 195 48.22 -10.70 30.07
C GLY A 195 48.84 -10.72 28.66
N CYS A 196 48.17 -11.24 27.67
CA CYS A 196 48.65 -11.26 26.29
C CYS A 196 48.87 -9.82 25.78
N ALA A 197 49.78 -9.65 24.82
CA ALA A 197 50.00 -8.35 24.17
C ALA A 197 48.72 -7.85 23.48
N SER A 198 48.62 -6.53 23.30
CA SER A 198 47.43 -5.86 22.68
C SER A 198 47.06 -6.50 21.36
N ASN A 199 45.76 -6.72 21.17
CA ASN A 199 45.20 -7.19 19.91
C ASN A 199 45.37 -6.14 18.79
N PRO A 200 45.54 -6.58 17.54
CA PRO A 200 45.51 -5.67 16.41
C PRO A 200 44.14 -5.01 16.24
N ILE A 201 44.15 -3.82 15.70
CA ILE A 201 42.93 -3.08 15.37
C ILE A 201 42.50 -3.47 13.96
N PHE A 202 41.30 -4.07 13.84
CA PHE A 202 40.73 -4.41 12.56
C PHE A 202 40.07 -3.18 11.95
N LYS A 203 40.50 -2.75 10.77
CA LYS A 203 39.89 -1.65 10.03
C LYS A 203 38.89 -2.22 9.02
N PRO A 204 37.68 -1.70 8.95
CA PRO A 204 36.74 -2.06 7.87
C PRO A 204 37.36 -1.66 6.53
N LEU A 205 37.17 -2.48 5.50
CA LEU A 205 37.57 -2.17 4.13
C LEU A 205 36.80 -0.92 3.67
N LYS A 206 37.54 0.05 3.12
CA LYS A 206 36.89 1.16 2.40
C LYS A 206 36.51 0.68 1.01
N SER A 207 35.37 1.15 0.52
CA SER A 207 34.99 0.91 -0.87
C SER A 207 36.11 1.38 -1.81
N GLY A 208 36.66 0.46 -2.59
CA GLY A 208 37.79 0.72 -3.49
C GLY A 208 39.15 0.11 -3.08
N ASP A 209 39.29 -0.40 -1.85
CA ASP A 209 40.50 -1.16 -1.51
C ASP A 209 40.44 -2.57 -2.14
N ASN A 210 41.55 -3.01 -2.75
CA ASN A 210 41.63 -4.38 -3.25
C ASN A 210 41.45 -5.36 -2.09
N GLU A 211 40.44 -6.20 -2.18
CA GLU A 211 40.19 -7.24 -1.19
C GLU A 211 41.27 -8.32 -1.30
N THR A 212 41.92 -8.60 -0.18
CA THR A 212 42.82 -9.73 -0.04
C THR A 212 42.08 -10.89 0.62
N ILE A 213 42.54 -12.13 0.39
CA ILE A 213 42.02 -13.34 1.06
C ILE A 213 42.19 -13.17 2.58
N ASP A 214 43.32 -12.67 3.00
CA ASP A 214 43.67 -12.44 4.37
C ASP A 214 43.06 -11.16 4.94
N MET A 215 42.76 -11.15 6.24
CA MET A 215 42.16 -10.01 6.89
C MET A 215 43.18 -8.94 7.28
N ARG A 216 43.04 -7.75 6.72
CA ARG A 216 43.92 -6.60 7.03
C ARG A 216 43.59 -6.03 8.40
N CYS A 217 44.60 -5.86 9.22
CA CYS A 217 44.54 -5.20 10.52
C CYS A 217 45.79 -4.36 10.78
N VAL A 218 45.74 -3.53 11.81
CA VAL A 218 46.82 -2.64 12.18
C VAL A 218 47.20 -2.92 13.61
N LYS A 219 48.46 -3.19 13.86
CA LYS A 219 49.00 -3.38 15.20
C LYS A 219 49.68 -2.10 15.67
N LYS A 220 49.25 -1.57 16.82
CA LYS A 220 49.91 -0.43 17.43
C LYS A 220 51.11 -0.91 18.24
N ILE A 221 52.30 -0.46 17.87
CA ILE A 221 53.56 -0.69 18.62
C ILE A 221 54.06 0.70 19.04
N GLY A 222 53.78 1.07 20.29
CA GLY A 222 54.03 2.43 20.76
C GLY A 222 53.10 3.48 20.10
N LYS A 223 53.68 4.45 19.39
CA LYS A 223 52.94 5.46 18.62
C LYS A 223 52.79 5.12 17.15
N GLU A 224 53.42 4.08 16.66
CA GLU A 224 53.41 3.68 15.25
C GLU A 224 52.32 2.62 14.98
N GLU A 225 51.64 2.76 13.84
CA GLU A 225 50.67 1.80 13.33
C GLU A 225 51.32 0.94 12.24
N VAL A 226 51.60 -0.31 12.56
CA VAL A 226 52.21 -1.27 11.63
C VAL A 226 51.14 -2.11 11.01
N PRO A 227 51.03 -2.13 9.65
CA PRO A 227 50.07 -2.99 8.96
C PRO A 227 50.40 -4.48 9.23
N TYR A 228 49.36 -5.26 9.53
CA TYR A 228 49.47 -6.67 9.79
C TYR A 228 48.38 -7.42 9.02
N GLN A 229 48.75 -8.52 8.37
CA GLN A 229 47.77 -9.39 7.68
C GLN A 229 47.59 -10.67 8.49
N LEU A 230 46.35 -10.95 8.86
CA LEU A 230 45.96 -12.18 9.54
C LEU A 230 45.55 -13.21 8.50
N LYS A 231 46.32 -14.29 8.37
CA LYS A 231 46.07 -15.37 7.41
C LYS A 231 44.78 -16.13 7.74
N VAL A 232 44.05 -16.62 6.73
CA VAL A 232 42.81 -17.41 6.92
C VAL A 232 43.06 -18.66 7.76
N SER A 233 44.23 -19.30 7.62
CA SER A 233 44.62 -20.45 8.45
C SER A 233 44.73 -20.12 9.95
N GLU A 234 45.19 -18.91 10.25
CA GLU A 234 45.27 -18.42 11.66
C GLU A 234 43.87 -18.12 12.18
N ILE A 235 43.00 -17.53 11.34
CA ILE A 235 41.58 -17.27 11.69
C ILE A 235 40.86 -18.59 11.96
N LYS A 236 41.06 -19.60 11.08
CA LYS A 236 40.50 -20.95 11.26
C LYS A 236 40.92 -21.57 12.60
N ARG A 237 42.20 -21.45 12.96
CA ARG A 237 42.71 -21.90 14.25
C ARG A 237 42.05 -21.18 15.43
N ILE A 238 41.88 -19.85 15.34
CA ILE A 238 41.23 -19.05 16.40
C ILE A 238 39.79 -19.50 16.57
N PHE A 239 39.05 -19.62 15.49
CA PHE A 239 37.64 -19.97 15.53
C PHE A 239 37.41 -21.42 16.00
N ASN A 240 38.27 -22.37 15.61
CA ASN A 240 38.17 -23.75 16.09
C ASN A 240 38.47 -23.91 17.58
N ASN A 241 39.29 -23.02 18.15
CA ASN A 241 39.68 -23.07 19.56
C ASN A 241 38.78 -22.23 20.47
N MET A 242 37.73 -21.56 19.93
CA MET A 242 36.76 -20.88 20.76
C MET A 242 35.86 -21.90 21.47
N SER A 243 35.56 -21.65 22.75
CA SER A 243 34.63 -22.49 23.49
C SER A 243 33.19 -22.22 23.08
N ASP A 244 32.33 -23.25 23.12
CA ASP A 244 30.88 -23.10 22.83
C ASP A 244 30.21 -22.07 23.76
N ASN A 245 30.69 -21.93 25.00
CA ASN A 245 30.19 -20.91 25.92
C ASN A 245 30.56 -19.50 25.45
N ASP A 246 31.77 -19.26 24.97
CA ASP A 246 32.19 -17.96 24.42
C ASP A 246 31.39 -17.62 23.17
N VAL A 247 31.08 -18.62 22.32
CA VAL A 247 30.26 -18.46 21.12
C VAL A 247 28.84 -18.07 21.48
N ALA A 248 28.26 -18.71 22.49
CA ALA A 248 26.89 -18.39 22.98
C ALA A 248 26.82 -16.98 23.61
N LEU A 249 27.87 -16.58 24.36
CA LEU A 249 27.99 -15.23 24.93
C LEU A 249 28.01 -14.14 23.85
N LEU A 250 28.68 -14.39 22.70
CA LEU A 250 28.68 -13.48 21.56
C LEU A 250 27.32 -13.36 20.83
N GLY A 251 26.36 -14.24 21.15
CA GLY A 251 25.03 -14.21 20.58
C GLY A 251 24.76 -15.20 19.43
N PHE A 252 25.66 -16.16 19.21
CA PHE A 252 25.44 -17.27 18.27
C PHE A 252 24.78 -18.44 18.99
N ILE A 253 23.58 -18.84 18.53
CA ILE A 253 22.81 -19.91 19.15
C ILE A 253 23.10 -21.25 18.47
N ASN A 254 22.94 -21.35 17.15
CA ASN A 254 23.06 -22.61 16.40
C ASN A 254 24.21 -22.60 15.37
N ASN A 255 25.02 -21.53 15.32
CA ASN A 255 26.05 -21.35 14.32
C ASN A 255 27.39 -21.02 15.00
N HIS A 256 28.40 -21.90 14.87
CA HIS A 256 29.72 -21.62 15.36
C HIS A 256 30.52 -20.80 14.31
N PRO A 257 31.31 -19.76 14.69
CA PRO A 257 32.10 -18.95 13.77
C PRO A 257 33.07 -19.74 12.87
N LYS A 258 33.46 -20.96 13.25
CA LYS A 258 34.24 -21.87 12.40
C LYS A 258 33.59 -22.15 11.04
N ASN A 259 32.27 -22.13 10.98
CA ASN A 259 31.51 -22.37 9.75
C ASN A 259 31.57 -21.20 8.76
N PHE A 260 32.10 -20.03 9.15
CA PHE A 260 32.31 -18.91 8.23
C PHE A 260 33.51 -19.09 7.32
N ILE A 261 34.37 -20.09 7.63
CA ILE A 261 35.50 -20.45 6.77
C ILE A 261 35.10 -21.66 5.98
N VAL A 262 35.13 -21.52 4.67
CA VAL A 262 34.67 -22.52 3.72
C VAL A 262 35.72 -22.84 2.66
N ASP A 263 35.79 -24.10 2.25
CA ASP A 263 36.62 -24.60 1.17
C ASP A 263 35.82 -25.08 -0.02
N PHE A 264 34.62 -24.57 -0.14
CA PHE A 264 33.66 -24.95 -1.17
C PHE A 264 32.73 -23.80 -1.54
N ILE A 265 32.10 -23.89 -2.72
CA ILE A 265 31.01 -23.02 -3.18
C ILE A 265 29.82 -23.89 -3.60
N PRO A 266 28.61 -23.59 -3.10
CA PRO A 266 27.41 -24.21 -3.60
C PRO A 266 27.06 -23.66 -5.01
N VAL A 267 26.75 -24.56 -5.94
CA VAL A 267 26.26 -24.19 -7.26
C VAL A 267 24.73 -24.29 -7.25
N ILE A 268 24.09 -23.19 -7.51
CA ILE A 268 22.62 -23.15 -7.53
C ILE A 268 22.05 -23.92 -8.72
N PRO A 269 20.82 -24.46 -8.62
CA PRO A 269 20.19 -25.23 -9.69
C PRO A 269 20.09 -24.46 -11.01
N ILE A 270 20.02 -25.17 -12.13
CA ILE A 270 19.86 -24.60 -13.48
C ILE A 270 18.55 -23.80 -13.58
N SER A 271 17.50 -24.23 -12.90
CA SER A 271 16.20 -23.55 -12.86
C SER A 271 16.29 -22.12 -12.26
N ALA A 272 17.23 -21.86 -11.37
CA ALA A 272 17.47 -20.53 -10.77
C ALA A 272 18.37 -19.61 -11.62
N ARG A 273 18.99 -20.15 -12.68
CA ARG A 273 19.85 -19.43 -13.63
C ARG A 273 19.57 -19.86 -15.07
N PRO A 274 18.33 -19.64 -15.56
CA PRO A 274 17.93 -20.10 -16.89
C PRO A 274 18.68 -19.35 -17.99
N TYR A 275 19.04 -20.08 -19.04
CA TYR A 275 19.53 -19.47 -20.27
C TYR A 275 18.35 -18.92 -21.10
N VAL A 276 18.63 -17.93 -21.94
CA VAL A 276 17.64 -17.31 -22.83
C VAL A 276 18.14 -17.44 -24.27
N PHE A 277 17.25 -17.76 -25.21
CA PHE A 277 17.54 -17.67 -26.62
C PHE A 277 17.22 -16.25 -27.12
N ARG A 278 18.22 -15.58 -27.68
CA ARG A 278 18.08 -14.30 -28.35
C ARG A 278 18.70 -14.43 -29.73
N ASP A 279 17.95 -14.09 -30.77
CA ASP A 279 18.42 -14.21 -32.18
C ASP A 279 19.03 -15.58 -32.55
N ASN A 280 18.39 -16.65 -32.12
CA ASN A 280 18.85 -18.02 -32.23
C ASN A 280 20.20 -18.36 -31.56
N GLN A 281 20.74 -17.44 -30.74
CA GLN A 281 21.91 -17.70 -29.91
C GLN A 281 21.51 -17.97 -28.48
N LYS A 282 22.10 -19.00 -27.89
CA LYS A 282 21.95 -19.30 -26.46
C LYS A 282 22.73 -18.29 -25.65
N GLN A 283 22.05 -17.48 -24.87
CA GLN A 283 22.64 -16.55 -23.94
C GLN A 283 22.56 -17.15 -22.53
N GLU A 284 23.69 -17.42 -21.96
CA GLU A 284 23.80 -18.00 -20.61
C GLU A 284 23.57 -16.94 -19.54
N ASP A 285 23.05 -17.40 -18.40
CA ASP A 285 22.91 -16.56 -17.21
C ASP A 285 24.29 -16.16 -16.66
N TYR A 286 24.36 -14.96 -16.14
CA TYR A 286 25.56 -14.39 -15.58
C TYR A 286 26.20 -15.23 -14.46
N LEU A 287 25.40 -15.87 -13.60
CA LEU A 287 25.92 -16.76 -12.58
C LEU A 287 26.54 -18.03 -13.16
N THR A 288 26.03 -18.53 -14.30
CA THR A 288 26.62 -19.68 -14.99
C THR A 288 28.03 -19.35 -15.44
N THR A 289 28.21 -18.21 -16.12
CA THR A 289 29.53 -17.73 -16.55
C THR A 289 30.44 -17.46 -15.35
N GLY A 290 29.90 -16.87 -14.27
CA GLY A 290 30.66 -16.63 -13.03
C GLY A 290 31.20 -17.93 -12.40
N TYR A 291 30.38 -18.97 -12.36
CA TYR A 291 30.85 -20.30 -11.89
C TYR A 291 31.93 -20.89 -12.80
N GLU A 292 31.83 -20.73 -14.11
CA GLU A 292 32.84 -21.18 -15.07
C GLU A 292 34.17 -20.43 -14.90
N ASP A 293 34.09 -19.12 -14.64
CA ASP A 293 35.26 -18.30 -14.34
C ASP A 293 35.99 -18.79 -13.07
N VAL A 294 35.23 -19.13 -12.03
CA VAL A 294 35.80 -19.71 -10.79
C VAL A 294 36.45 -21.07 -11.09
N ILE A 295 35.76 -21.95 -11.82
CA ILE A 295 36.32 -23.28 -12.16
C ILE A 295 37.60 -23.13 -13.00
N SER A 296 37.61 -22.17 -13.94
CA SER A 296 38.82 -21.87 -14.72
C SER A 296 39.99 -21.52 -13.84
N LYS A 297 39.78 -20.65 -12.83
CA LYS A 297 40.83 -20.26 -11.88
C LYS A 297 41.24 -21.37 -10.92
N VAL A 298 40.34 -22.26 -10.56
CA VAL A 298 40.65 -23.48 -9.79
C VAL A 298 41.48 -24.45 -10.62
N ILE A 299 41.17 -24.64 -11.89
CA ILE A 299 41.96 -25.47 -12.79
C ILE A 299 43.36 -24.87 -12.99
N GLU A 300 43.48 -23.57 -13.24
CA GLU A 300 44.77 -22.86 -13.36
C GLU A 300 45.63 -23.04 -12.11
N TYR A 301 45.01 -23.09 -10.93
CA TYR A 301 45.74 -23.31 -9.66
C TYR A 301 46.43 -24.68 -9.59
N TYR A 302 45.76 -25.74 -10.13
CA TYR A 302 46.29 -27.12 -10.09
C TYR A 302 47.18 -27.47 -11.31
N GLN A 303 47.39 -26.55 -12.28
CA GLN A 303 48.32 -26.83 -13.41
C GLN A 303 49.78 -26.85 -12.96
N ASP A 304 50.57 -27.65 -13.65
CA ASP A 304 52.02 -27.82 -13.35
C ASP A 304 52.83 -26.49 -13.50
N GLU A 305 53.94 -26.42 -12.77
CA GLU A 305 54.75 -25.19 -12.70
C GLU A 305 55.33 -24.76 -14.07
N ASP A 306 55.59 -25.69 -14.95
CA ASP A 306 56.17 -25.44 -16.26
C ASP A 306 55.19 -24.71 -17.24
N THR A 307 53.91 -24.75 -16.94
CA THR A 307 52.84 -24.08 -17.74
C THR A 307 52.39 -22.77 -17.14
N LYS A 308 52.90 -22.41 -15.96
CA LYS A 308 52.49 -21.23 -15.20
C LYS A 308 53.08 -19.95 -15.79
N LYS A 309 52.25 -19.09 -16.30
CA LYS A 309 52.64 -17.72 -16.66
C LYS A 309 53.03 -16.98 -15.36
N ASN A 310 54.18 -16.35 -15.30
CA ASN A 310 54.78 -15.43 -14.33
C ASN A 310 53.95 -14.88 -13.15
N SER A 311 52.91 -15.57 -12.66
CA SER A 311 52.06 -15.14 -11.53
C SER A 311 52.38 -15.93 -10.27
N THR A 312 52.49 -15.22 -9.15
CA THR A 312 52.73 -15.85 -7.84
C THR A 312 51.50 -16.65 -7.37
N GLU A 313 51.71 -17.61 -6.50
CA GLU A 313 50.61 -18.39 -5.90
C GLU A 313 49.61 -17.48 -5.18
N GLU A 314 50.07 -16.43 -4.48
CA GLU A 314 49.22 -15.45 -3.80
C GLU A 314 48.35 -14.66 -4.79
N GLU A 315 48.90 -14.26 -5.93
CA GLU A 315 48.10 -13.55 -6.95
C GLU A 315 47.00 -14.43 -7.55
N ARG A 316 47.22 -15.73 -7.78
CA ARG A 316 46.24 -16.68 -8.26
C ARG A 316 45.13 -16.91 -7.23
N ARG A 317 45.50 -17.02 -5.96
CA ARG A 317 44.52 -17.12 -4.86
C ARG A 317 43.63 -15.87 -4.78
N GLU A 318 44.25 -14.69 -4.86
CA GLU A 318 43.50 -13.42 -4.84
C GLU A 318 42.55 -13.29 -6.05
N GLU A 319 42.99 -13.71 -7.22
CA GLU A 319 42.13 -13.67 -8.42
C GLU A 319 40.96 -14.64 -8.33
N CYS A 320 41.17 -15.83 -7.79
CA CYS A 320 40.10 -16.78 -7.52
C CYS A 320 39.10 -16.18 -6.52
N LEU A 321 39.55 -15.55 -5.45
CA LEU A 321 38.70 -14.89 -4.47
C LEU A 321 37.88 -13.74 -5.10
N LYS A 322 38.51 -12.94 -5.95
CA LYS A 322 37.79 -11.85 -6.66
C LYS A 322 36.63 -12.38 -7.49
N ARG A 323 36.82 -13.53 -8.17
CA ARG A 323 35.76 -14.17 -8.93
C ARG A 323 34.66 -14.73 -8.03
N ILE A 324 34.99 -15.28 -6.90
CA ILE A 324 34.03 -15.76 -5.92
C ILE A 324 33.20 -14.61 -5.34
N ILE A 325 33.86 -13.52 -4.93
CA ILE A 325 33.16 -12.33 -4.41
C ILE A 325 32.18 -11.77 -5.44
N PHE A 326 32.59 -11.77 -6.70
CA PHE A 326 31.77 -11.29 -7.79
C PHE A 326 30.45 -12.10 -7.97
N ILE A 327 30.45 -13.40 -7.73
CA ILE A 327 29.23 -14.21 -7.74
C ILE A 327 28.31 -13.82 -6.59
N TYR A 328 28.87 -13.55 -5.40
CA TYR A 328 28.10 -13.32 -4.20
C TYR A 328 27.58 -11.88 -4.08
N ASP A 329 28.44 -10.87 -4.30
CA ASP A 329 28.06 -9.48 -4.10
C ASP A 329 28.97 -8.51 -4.88
N HIS A 330 28.39 -7.80 -5.84
CA HIS A 330 29.08 -6.78 -6.62
C HIS A 330 29.42 -5.51 -5.84
N SER A 331 28.70 -5.24 -4.76
CA SER A 331 28.89 -4.00 -3.97
C SER A 331 30.21 -3.99 -3.19
N ILE A 332 30.81 -5.16 -2.96
CA ILE A 332 32.03 -5.31 -2.18
C ILE A 332 33.26 -4.83 -2.99
N GLN A 333 33.23 -4.92 -4.30
CA GLN A 333 34.31 -4.46 -5.19
C GLN A 333 33.76 -3.58 -6.30
N ASN A 334 34.54 -2.53 -6.71
CA ASN A 334 34.29 -1.75 -7.92
C ASN A 334 34.53 -2.60 -9.21
N CYS A 335 33.99 -3.81 -9.24
CA CYS A 335 34.15 -4.75 -10.36
C CYS A 335 33.27 -4.40 -11.57
N ASP A 336 32.57 -3.30 -11.53
CA ASP A 336 31.54 -2.91 -12.50
C ASP A 336 31.99 -2.81 -13.96
N GLN A 337 33.26 -2.62 -14.25
CA GLN A 337 33.72 -2.33 -15.62
C GLN A 337 34.40 -3.50 -16.36
N ALA A 338 34.98 -4.45 -15.65
CA ALA A 338 35.82 -5.47 -16.26
C ALA A 338 35.09 -6.70 -16.86
N HIS A 339 33.79 -6.91 -16.50
CA HIS A 339 33.10 -8.16 -16.83
C HIS A 339 31.72 -7.98 -17.49
N ARG A 340 31.34 -6.77 -17.85
CA ARG A 340 30.14 -6.53 -18.65
C ARG A 340 30.43 -6.91 -20.11
N ARG A 341 29.70 -7.86 -20.65
CA ARG A 341 29.74 -8.17 -22.09
C ARG A 341 29.23 -6.99 -22.93
N SER A 342 28.33 -6.16 -22.34
CA SER A 342 27.79 -4.93 -22.92
C SER A 342 27.49 -3.93 -21.80
N PRO A 343 27.64 -2.62 -22.00
CA PRO A 343 27.25 -1.59 -21.02
C PRO A 343 25.78 -1.65 -20.61
N SER A 344 24.92 -2.28 -21.40
CA SER A 344 23.49 -2.47 -21.15
C SER A 344 23.15 -3.75 -20.37
N ASP A 345 24.09 -4.68 -20.18
CA ASP A 345 23.80 -5.94 -19.49
C ASP A 345 23.81 -5.72 -17.98
N VAL A 346 22.66 -5.96 -17.37
CA VAL A 346 22.51 -5.92 -15.92
C VAL A 346 22.99 -7.24 -15.33
N CYS A 347 24.23 -7.24 -14.85
CA CYS A 347 24.78 -8.37 -14.11
C CYS A 347 24.20 -8.37 -12.70
N LYS A 348 23.57 -9.45 -12.28
CA LYS A 348 23.01 -9.59 -10.92
C LYS A 348 23.73 -10.69 -10.16
N SER A 349 24.44 -10.32 -9.09
CA SER A 349 24.99 -11.24 -8.10
C SER A 349 23.90 -11.94 -7.30
N ILE A 350 24.27 -12.95 -6.51
CA ILE A 350 23.34 -13.64 -5.61
C ILE A 350 22.68 -12.65 -4.64
N ASN A 351 23.44 -11.72 -4.07
CA ASN A 351 22.90 -10.70 -3.17
C ASN A 351 21.83 -9.84 -3.85
N GLU A 352 22.11 -9.36 -5.04
CA GLU A 352 21.16 -8.52 -5.81
C GLU A 352 19.91 -9.30 -6.27
N ARG A 353 20.01 -10.62 -6.45
CA ARG A 353 18.86 -11.47 -6.78
C ARG A 353 17.96 -11.73 -5.56
N ILE A 354 18.50 -11.69 -4.36
CA ILE A 354 17.78 -11.96 -3.11
C ILE A 354 17.27 -10.67 -2.48
N SER A 355 18.10 -9.62 -2.45
CA SER A 355 17.84 -8.37 -1.73
C SER A 355 17.51 -7.20 -2.66
N GLY A 356 16.73 -6.23 -2.17
CA GLY A 356 16.44 -4.99 -2.88
C GLY A 356 15.19 -5.03 -3.77
N LYS A 357 15.05 -4.00 -4.60
CA LYS A 357 13.96 -3.90 -5.60
C LYS A 357 14.27 -4.82 -6.79
N GLY A 358 13.26 -5.52 -7.30
CA GLY A 358 13.42 -6.47 -8.42
C GLY A 358 14.04 -7.79 -8.01
N SER A 359 14.10 -8.09 -6.71
CA SER A 359 14.68 -9.32 -6.16
C SER A 359 13.62 -10.41 -5.91
N LEU A 360 14.08 -11.65 -5.79
CA LEU A 360 13.24 -12.81 -5.50
C LEU A 360 12.40 -12.63 -4.23
N MET A 361 13.01 -12.14 -3.14
CA MET A 361 12.30 -11.95 -1.88
C MET A 361 11.21 -10.90 -2.00
N ARG A 362 11.50 -9.77 -2.61
CA ARG A 362 10.58 -8.63 -2.63
C ARG A 362 9.49 -8.75 -3.69
N ASP A 363 9.80 -9.26 -4.87
CA ASP A 363 8.91 -9.25 -6.03
C ASP A 363 8.26 -10.60 -6.34
N HIS A 364 8.72 -11.71 -5.69
CA HIS A 364 8.18 -13.05 -5.94
C HIS A 364 7.70 -13.77 -4.69
N LEU A 365 8.23 -13.46 -3.50
CA LEU A 365 7.80 -14.08 -2.23
C LEU A 365 6.90 -13.15 -1.41
N LEU A 366 7.33 -11.91 -1.14
CA LEU A 366 6.54 -10.94 -0.38
C LEU A 366 5.39 -10.34 -1.19
N ALA A 367 5.54 -10.25 -2.49
CA ALA A 367 4.51 -9.85 -3.43
C ALA A 367 4.65 -10.68 -4.71
N LYS A 368 3.56 -10.88 -5.44
CA LYS A 368 3.55 -11.58 -6.72
C LYS A 368 2.70 -10.83 -7.71
N ARG A 369 2.97 -11.01 -9.01
CA ARG A 369 2.06 -10.58 -10.07
C ARG A 369 0.92 -11.57 -10.16
N ALA A 370 -0.30 -11.06 -10.31
CA ALA A 370 -1.50 -11.86 -10.46
C ALA A 370 -1.91 -11.91 -11.93
N ASP A 371 -2.31 -13.10 -12.38
CA ASP A 371 -3.00 -13.28 -13.67
C ASP A 371 -4.44 -12.78 -13.58
N SER A 372 -5.15 -12.80 -14.69
CA SER A 372 -6.56 -12.38 -14.79
C SER A 372 -6.77 -10.92 -14.33
N SER A 373 -5.82 -10.06 -14.65
CA SER A 373 -5.87 -8.63 -14.36
C SER A 373 -5.72 -7.80 -15.64
N GLY A 374 -6.34 -6.61 -15.65
CA GLY A 374 -6.26 -5.67 -16.75
C GLY A 374 -5.89 -4.28 -16.24
N ARG A 375 -5.18 -3.50 -17.05
CA ARG A 375 -4.79 -2.12 -16.75
C ARG A 375 -4.98 -1.23 -17.95
N THR A 376 -5.61 -0.07 -17.76
CA THR A 376 -5.72 0.96 -18.78
C THR A 376 -6.00 2.32 -18.15
N VAL A 377 -5.98 3.36 -18.97
CA VAL A 377 -6.26 4.75 -18.58
C VAL A 377 -7.67 4.89 -18.03
N LEU A 378 -7.78 5.68 -16.97
CA LEU A 378 -9.02 5.96 -16.27
C LEU A 378 -9.66 7.25 -16.79
N GLY A 379 -10.96 7.22 -17.03
CA GLY A 379 -11.73 8.38 -17.42
C GLY A 379 -13.06 8.49 -16.65
N PRO A 380 -13.69 9.66 -16.65
CA PRO A 380 -15.02 9.81 -16.05
C PRO A 380 -16.07 9.13 -16.92
N ASN A 381 -17.03 8.46 -16.28
CA ASN A 381 -18.17 7.91 -16.99
C ASN A 381 -19.47 8.26 -16.26
N ARG A 382 -20.34 9.01 -16.93
CA ARG A 382 -21.63 9.39 -16.37
C ARG A 382 -22.75 8.39 -16.63
N SER A 383 -22.56 7.43 -17.54
CA SER A 383 -23.60 6.48 -17.94
C SER A 383 -23.63 5.19 -17.10
N ILE A 384 -22.82 5.12 -16.06
CA ILE A 384 -22.79 4.01 -15.11
C ILE A 384 -23.34 4.42 -13.75
N SER A 385 -23.93 3.48 -13.04
CA SER A 385 -24.40 3.69 -11.68
C SER A 385 -23.26 3.69 -10.67
N PHE A 386 -23.47 4.29 -9.50
CA PHE A 386 -22.52 4.15 -8.40
C PHE A 386 -22.44 2.66 -8.00
N GLY A 387 -21.22 2.14 -7.88
CA GLY A 387 -20.99 0.70 -7.68
C GLY A 387 -20.67 -0.07 -8.96
N GLU A 388 -20.82 0.55 -10.11
CA GLU A 388 -20.39 -0.02 -11.39
C GLU A 388 -19.05 0.59 -11.85
N ILE A 389 -18.32 -0.16 -12.67
CA ILE A 389 -17.17 0.31 -13.42
C ILE A 389 -17.31 -0.08 -14.89
N ALA A 390 -17.04 0.86 -15.78
CA ALA A 390 -17.00 0.57 -17.19
C ALA A 390 -15.63 0.03 -17.60
N ALA A 391 -15.60 -1.15 -18.22
CA ALA A 391 -14.39 -1.77 -18.73
C ALA A 391 -14.43 -1.89 -20.27
N PRO A 392 -13.28 -1.84 -20.97
CA PRO A 392 -13.24 -2.05 -22.41
C PRO A 392 -13.72 -3.44 -22.82
N ASN A 393 -14.54 -3.54 -23.89
CA ASN A 393 -14.97 -4.82 -24.46
C ASN A 393 -13.82 -5.74 -24.85
N ALA A 394 -12.66 -5.17 -25.25
CA ALA A 394 -11.48 -5.93 -25.58
C ALA A 394 -10.95 -6.80 -24.40
N MET A 395 -11.28 -6.46 -23.17
CA MET A 395 -10.87 -7.21 -21.99
C MET A 395 -11.71 -8.46 -21.74
N LYS A 396 -12.94 -8.54 -22.30
CA LYS A 396 -13.84 -9.70 -22.07
C LYS A 396 -13.23 -11.05 -22.41
N SER A 397 -12.53 -11.14 -23.53
CA SER A 397 -11.95 -12.40 -24.02
C SER A 397 -10.65 -12.76 -23.30
N VAL A 398 -10.00 -11.80 -22.64
CA VAL A 398 -8.73 -12.00 -21.93
C VAL A 398 -8.97 -12.29 -20.46
N LEU A 399 -9.93 -11.61 -19.87
CA LEU A 399 -10.30 -11.79 -18.47
C LEU A 399 -11.42 -12.83 -18.37
N THR A 400 -11.04 -14.07 -18.07
CA THR A 400 -11.97 -15.18 -17.99
C THR A 400 -12.39 -15.49 -16.57
N VAL A 401 -13.63 -15.92 -16.40
CA VAL A 401 -14.20 -16.38 -15.12
C VAL A 401 -14.30 -17.90 -15.15
N PRO A 402 -13.64 -18.59 -14.20
CA PRO A 402 -13.77 -20.03 -14.12
C PRO A 402 -15.08 -20.46 -13.47
N GLU A 403 -15.80 -21.35 -14.13
CA GLU A 403 -17.03 -21.95 -13.61
C GLU A 403 -17.00 -23.46 -13.68
N PHE A 404 -17.54 -24.10 -12.64
CA PHE A 404 -17.79 -25.55 -12.67
C PHE A 404 -19.12 -25.84 -13.38
N VAL A 405 -19.08 -26.78 -14.31
CA VAL A 405 -20.27 -27.21 -15.03
C VAL A 405 -21.12 -28.09 -14.11
N THR A 406 -22.30 -27.60 -13.77
CA THR A 406 -23.28 -28.28 -12.95
C THR A 406 -24.53 -28.56 -13.74
N ILE A 407 -25.46 -29.35 -13.21
CA ILE A 407 -26.76 -29.58 -13.84
C ILE A 407 -27.53 -28.27 -14.01
N TYR A 408 -27.36 -27.32 -13.11
CA TYR A 408 -28.13 -26.06 -13.10
C TYR A 408 -27.64 -25.01 -14.11
N ASN A 409 -26.33 -25.01 -14.44
CA ASN A 409 -25.75 -24.04 -15.38
C ASN A 409 -25.33 -24.66 -16.71
N TYR A 410 -25.62 -25.94 -16.94
CA TYR A 410 -25.19 -26.66 -18.15
C TYR A 410 -25.72 -25.99 -19.43
N ASP A 411 -27.02 -25.67 -19.46
CA ASP A 411 -27.65 -25.06 -20.64
C ASP A 411 -27.07 -23.68 -20.93
N TYR A 412 -26.84 -22.89 -19.91
CA TYR A 412 -26.19 -21.58 -20.02
C TYR A 412 -24.75 -21.69 -20.57
N ILE A 413 -23.95 -22.64 -20.06
CA ILE A 413 -22.59 -22.87 -20.55
C ILE A 413 -22.60 -23.39 -21.99
N MET A 414 -23.58 -24.21 -22.34
CA MET A 414 -23.74 -24.70 -23.72
C MET A 414 -24.14 -23.58 -24.69
N GLU A 415 -24.94 -22.63 -24.26
CA GLU A 415 -25.26 -21.43 -25.03
C GLU A 415 -24.02 -20.55 -25.24
N MET A 416 -23.25 -20.29 -24.20
CA MET A 416 -21.94 -19.62 -24.31
C MET A 416 -20.95 -20.35 -25.24
N SER A 417 -20.96 -21.68 -25.22
CA SER A 417 -20.17 -22.48 -26.16
C SER A 417 -20.59 -22.25 -27.61
N LYS A 418 -21.92 -22.13 -27.87
CA LYS A 418 -22.45 -21.82 -29.22
C LYS A 418 -22.00 -20.44 -29.70
N GLU A 419 -21.89 -19.49 -28.79
CA GLU A 419 -21.46 -18.11 -29.05
C GLU A 419 -19.92 -17.93 -29.06
N ASN A 420 -19.13 -19.00 -28.89
CA ASN A 420 -17.67 -18.96 -28.78
C ASN A 420 -17.15 -18.06 -27.63
N LYS A 421 -17.87 -18.02 -26.51
CA LYS A 421 -17.51 -17.26 -25.32
C LYS A 421 -16.77 -18.07 -24.25
N ILE A 422 -16.22 -19.22 -24.60
CA ILE A 422 -15.42 -20.07 -23.72
C ILE A 422 -13.97 -20.07 -24.22
N ASP A 423 -13.03 -19.73 -23.37
CA ASP A 423 -11.61 -19.72 -23.68
C ASP A 423 -10.97 -21.09 -23.46
N TYR A 424 -11.22 -21.69 -22.31
CA TYR A 424 -10.59 -22.95 -21.95
C TYR A 424 -11.54 -23.93 -21.27
N LEU A 425 -11.18 -25.21 -21.38
CA LEU A 425 -11.80 -26.34 -20.71
C LEU A 425 -10.79 -27.07 -19.85
N CYS A 426 -11.13 -27.39 -18.61
CA CYS A 426 -10.38 -28.28 -17.75
C CYS A 426 -11.23 -29.54 -17.51
N PRO A 427 -11.02 -30.64 -18.22
CA PRO A 427 -11.79 -31.87 -18.04
C PRO A 427 -11.57 -32.44 -16.62
N ARG A 428 -12.64 -32.90 -16.01
CA ARG A 428 -12.55 -33.61 -14.72
C ARG A 428 -11.93 -34.98 -14.88
N GLU A 429 -12.25 -35.67 -15.97
CA GLU A 429 -11.83 -37.06 -16.25
C GLU A 429 -11.05 -37.19 -17.57
N GLY A 430 -10.29 -38.24 -17.69
CA GLY A 430 -9.55 -38.56 -18.89
C GLY A 430 -8.05 -38.26 -18.81
N SER A 431 -7.36 -38.41 -19.95
CA SER A 431 -5.90 -38.23 -20.07
C SER A 431 -5.43 -36.79 -19.83
N PHE A 432 -6.33 -35.83 -19.92
CA PHE A 432 -6.08 -34.40 -19.72
C PHE A 432 -6.75 -33.84 -18.46
N SER A 433 -7.14 -34.69 -17.53
CA SER A 433 -7.80 -34.27 -16.26
C SER A 433 -7.00 -33.21 -15.56
N GLY A 434 -7.67 -32.10 -15.17
CA GLY A 434 -7.10 -30.97 -14.46
C GLY A 434 -6.21 -30.02 -15.28
N ARG A 435 -5.99 -30.27 -16.56
CA ARG A 435 -5.18 -29.39 -17.43
C ARG A 435 -6.05 -28.40 -18.16
N LYS A 436 -5.62 -27.15 -18.24
CA LYS A 436 -6.24 -26.12 -19.11
C LYS A 436 -6.00 -26.47 -20.57
N LEU A 437 -7.07 -26.75 -21.29
CA LEU A 437 -7.06 -26.96 -22.74
C LEU A 437 -7.75 -25.76 -23.38
N LYS A 438 -7.13 -25.16 -24.40
CA LYS A 438 -7.83 -24.14 -25.18
C LYS A 438 -9.08 -24.77 -25.79
N TYR A 439 -10.24 -24.18 -25.51
CA TYR A 439 -11.50 -24.75 -25.94
C TYR A 439 -11.70 -24.60 -27.44
N ASP A 440 -12.11 -25.69 -28.10
CA ASP A 440 -12.55 -25.70 -29.48
C ASP A 440 -13.81 -26.56 -29.54
N ARG A 441 -14.92 -25.96 -29.88
CA ARG A 441 -16.24 -26.62 -29.93
C ARG A 441 -16.26 -27.87 -30.78
N ASN A 442 -15.47 -27.92 -31.85
CA ASN A 442 -15.45 -29.05 -32.78
C ASN A 442 -14.61 -30.24 -32.27
N LYS A 443 -13.76 -29.98 -31.24
CA LYS A 443 -12.80 -30.98 -30.73
C LYS A 443 -13.11 -31.44 -29.30
N HIS A 444 -13.80 -30.63 -28.54
CA HIS A 444 -14.01 -30.85 -27.12
C HIS A 444 -15.52 -30.85 -26.78
N THR A 445 -15.92 -31.82 -26.01
CA THR A 445 -17.27 -31.89 -25.39
C THR A 445 -17.16 -31.44 -23.97
N ILE A 446 -18.14 -30.65 -23.52
CA ILE A 446 -18.25 -30.19 -22.14
C ILE A 446 -19.15 -31.15 -21.38
N ASN A 447 -18.68 -31.67 -20.26
CA ASN A 447 -19.43 -32.61 -19.42
C ASN A 447 -19.69 -31.99 -18.04
N ILE A 448 -20.71 -32.49 -17.36
CA ILE A 448 -21.01 -32.07 -15.99
C ILE A 448 -19.84 -32.46 -15.08
N GLY A 449 -19.35 -31.51 -14.29
CA GLY A 449 -18.19 -31.66 -13.42
C GLY A 449 -16.89 -31.12 -14.02
N ASP A 450 -16.87 -30.77 -15.30
CA ASP A 450 -15.73 -30.08 -15.91
C ASP A 450 -15.65 -28.62 -15.37
N LYS A 451 -14.49 -27.99 -15.50
CA LYS A 451 -14.30 -26.58 -15.22
C LYS A 451 -14.04 -25.84 -16.52
N VAL A 452 -14.84 -24.82 -16.79
CA VAL A 452 -14.72 -23.98 -17.99
C VAL A 452 -14.30 -22.57 -17.62
N GLY A 453 -13.51 -21.94 -18.47
CA GLY A 453 -13.22 -20.52 -18.39
C GLY A 453 -14.09 -19.77 -19.38
N ARG A 454 -15.18 -19.16 -18.91
CA ARG A 454 -16.03 -18.32 -19.74
C ARG A 454 -15.47 -16.91 -19.87
N PHE A 455 -15.80 -16.21 -20.92
CA PHE A 455 -15.53 -14.79 -21.03
C PHE A 455 -16.32 -14.02 -19.97
N SER A 456 -15.74 -12.90 -19.51
CA SER A 456 -16.45 -12.03 -18.56
C SER A 456 -17.64 -11.35 -19.20
N GLU A 457 -18.70 -11.16 -18.43
CA GLU A 457 -19.95 -10.53 -18.85
C GLU A 457 -20.31 -9.34 -17.97
N ASN A 458 -21.30 -8.56 -18.44
CA ASN A 458 -21.86 -7.47 -17.63
C ASN A 458 -22.55 -8.06 -16.41
N GLY A 459 -22.25 -7.49 -15.23
CA GLY A 459 -22.76 -7.98 -13.96
C GLY A 459 -21.77 -8.82 -13.15
N ASP A 460 -20.65 -9.23 -13.74
CA ASP A 460 -19.57 -9.89 -13.00
C ASP A 460 -18.97 -8.93 -11.98
N ILE A 461 -18.67 -9.46 -10.80
CA ILE A 461 -18.00 -8.68 -9.76
C ILE A 461 -16.49 -8.72 -9.98
N ILE A 462 -15.88 -7.55 -9.96
CA ILE A 462 -14.42 -7.38 -10.10
C ILE A 462 -13.89 -6.51 -8.98
N ILE A 463 -12.59 -6.59 -8.73
CA ILE A 463 -11.91 -5.65 -7.85
C ILE A 463 -11.23 -4.59 -8.70
N PHE A 464 -11.49 -3.33 -8.37
CA PHE A 464 -10.82 -2.18 -8.96
C PHE A 464 -9.82 -1.59 -7.98
N ASN A 465 -8.62 -1.29 -8.46
CA ASN A 465 -7.54 -0.69 -7.70
C ASN A 465 -6.84 0.43 -8.48
N ARG A 466 -6.54 1.53 -7.78
CA ARG A 466 -5.58 2.54 -8.23
C ARG A 466 -4.38 2.55 -7.30
N GLN A 467 -3.19 2.43 -7.85
CA GLN A 467 -1.94 2.53 -7.12
C GLN A 467 -1.50 4.00 -6.95
N PRO A 468 -0.89 4.38 -5.81
CA PRO A 468 -0.57 3.55 -4.65
C PRO A 468 -1.78 3.22 -3.77
N THR A 469 -1.85 1.96 -3.29
CA THR A 469 -2.94 1.48 -2.43
C THR A 469 -2.62 1.83 -0.97
N LEU A 470 -3.00 3.03 -0.54
CA LEU A 470 -2.69 3.56 0.79
C LEU A 470 -3.74 3.20 1.84
N LYS A 471 -4.97 2.96 1.41
CA LYS A 471 -6.11 2.64 2.27
C LYS A 471 -7.01 1.60 1.61
N ARG A 472 -7.89 0.95 2.40
CA ARG A 472 -8.78 -0.08 1.87
C ARG A 472 -9.74 0.43 0.78
N GLN A 473 -10.13 1.69 0.82
CA GLN A 473 -10.99 2.32 -0.19
C GLN A 473 -10.33 2.44 -1.56
N SER A 474 -9.01 2.28 -1.65
CA SER A 474 -8.30 2.22 -2.92
C SER A 474 -8.39 0.86 -3.62
N PHE A 475 -9.02 -0.15 -2.98
CA PHE A 475 -9.11 -1.52 -3.43
C PHE A 475 -10.51 -2.08 -3.12
N LEU A 476 -11.48 -1.83 -4.00
CA LEU A 476 -12.89 -2.12 -3.79
C LEU A 476 -13.47 -2.99 -4.89
N GLY A 477 -14.57 -3.68 -4.54
CA GLY A 477 -15.38 -4.43 -5.48
C GLY A 477 -16.36 -3.55 -6.25
N TYR A 478 -16.49 -3.79 -7.55
CA TYR A 478 -17.43 -3.13 -8.46
C TYR A 478 -18.09 -4.14 -9.37
N VAL A 479 -19.30 -3.82 -9.80
CA VAL A 479 -19.99 -4.57 -10.86
C VAL A 479 -19.45 -4.10 -12.20
N CYS A 480 -18.99 -5.04 -13.04
CA CYS A 480 -18.42 -4.71 -14.33
C CYS A 480 -19.50 -4.42 -15.37
N ASN A 481 -19.32 -3.32 -16.11
CA ASN A 481 -20.14 -2.93 -17.25
C ASN A 481 -19.21 -2.74 -18.46
N PHE A 482 -19.20 -3.70 -19.37
CA PHE A 482 -18.33 -3.64 -20.54
C PHE A 482 -18.89 -2.71 -21.60
N GLN A 483 -18.06 -1.80 -22.10
CA GLN A 483 -18.41 -0.80 -23.09
C GLN A 483 -17.42 -0.81 -24.26
N ASP A 484 -17.87 -0.35 -25.40
CA ASP A 484 -17.03 -0.21 -26.60
C ASP A 484 -16.20 1.08 -26.53
N LYS A 485 -15.25 1.09 -25.59
CA LYS A 485 -14.29 2.17 -25.35
C LYS A 485 -12.93 1.55 -25.03
N TYR A 486 -11.86 2.31 -25.21
CA TYR A 486 -10.49 1.87 -24.92
C TYR A 486 -10.05 2.18 -23.47
N SER A 487 -10.70 3.13 -22.80
CA SER A 487 -10.42 3.52 -21.42
C SER A 487 -11.42 2.92 -20.45
N MET A 488 -11.01 2.73 -19.20
CA MET A 488 -11.92 2.43 -18.10
C MET A 488 -12.73 3.66 -17.72
N GLY A 489 -13.98 3.46 -17.34
CA GLY A 489 -14.86 4.52 -16.85
C GLY A 489 -15.18 4.35 -15.38
N LEU A 490 -14.89 5.36 -14.56
CA LEU A 490 -15.23 5.38 -13.14
C LEU A 490 -16.36 6.38 -12.88
N HIS A 491 -17.27 6.02 -11.96
CA HIS A 491 -18.28 6.96 -11.49
C HIS A 491 -17.62 8.09 -10.69
N LEU A 492 -18.00 9.34 -10.95
CA LEU A 492 -17.36 10.52 -10.38
C LEU A 492 -17.32 10.50 -8.83
N SER A 493 -18.39 10.04 -8.20
CA SER A 493 -18.46 9.98 -6.73
C SER A 493 -17.50 8.97 -6.10
N SER A 494 -16.95 8.04 -6.88
CA SER A 494 -15.97 7.04 -6.40
C SER A 494 -14.52 7.54 -6.42
N THR A 495 -14.24 8.67 -7.08
CA THR A 495 -12.86 9.19 -7.28
C THR A 495 -12.12 9.47 -5.98
N LYS A 496 -12.82 10.00 -4.96
CA LYS A 496 -12.20 10.34 -3.67
C LYS A 496 -11.67 9.11 -2.94
N GLY A 497 -12.40 7.99 -2.94
CA GLY A 497 -11.96 6.74 -2.31
C GLY A 497 -10.66 6.21 -2.89
N HIS A 498 -10.53 6.28 -4.21
CA HIS A 498 -9.33 5.86 -4.93
C HIS A 498 -8.24 6.93 -5.04
N ASN A 499 -8.50 8.15 -4.56
CA ASN A 499 -7.66 9.32 -4.78
C ASN A 499 -7.31 9.49 -6.28
N ALA A 500 -8.32 9.26 -7.15
CA ALA A 500 -8.17 9.26 -8.59
C ALA A 500 -8.54 10.61 -9.18
N ASP A 501 -7.76 11.05 -10.15
CA ASP A 501 -8.11 12.11 -11.09
C ASP A 501 -7.95 11.61 -12.54
N PHE A 502 -8.27 12.43 -13.50
CA PHE A 502 -8.32 12.02 -14.90
C PHE A 502 -7.24 12.73 -15.74
N ASP A 503 -6.09 12.99 -15.13
CA ASP A 503 -4.94 13.63 -15.75
C ASP A 503 -3.98 12.66 -16.46
N GLY A 504 -4.38 11.41 -16.60
CA GLY A 504 -3.58 10.31 -17.14
C GLY A 504 -3.46 9.11 -16.19
N ASP A 505 -4.20 9.14 -15.08
CA ASP A 505 -4.25 8.02 -14.15
C ASP A 505 -4.68 6.72 -14.84
N GLU A 506 -4.10 5.62 -14.40
CA GLU A 506 -4.45 4.27 -14.82
C GLU A 506 -5.07 3.50 -13.66
N GLY A 507 -6.09 2.72 -13.97
CA GLY A 507 -6.74 1.79 -13.06
C GLY A 507 -6.40 0.34 -13.38
N ASN A 508 -6.40 -0.50 -12.35
CA ASN A 508 -6.23 -1.94 -12.46
C ASN A 508 -7.54 -2.63 -12.10
N ILE A 509 -7.94 -3.62 -12.90
CA ILE A 509 -9.05 -4.51 -12.58
C ILE A 509 -8.54 -5.92 -12.39
N HIS A 510 -9.11 -6.63 -11.43
CA HIS A 510 -8.80 -8.02 -11.13
C HIS A 510 -10.07 -8.84 -11.24
N MET A 511 -10.06 -9.84 -12.12
CA MET A 511 -11.16 -10.78 -12.27
C MET A 511 -11.02 -11.92 -11.26
N LEU A 512 -12.04 -12.11 -10.45
CA LEU A 512 -12.02 -13.08 -9.35
C LEU A 512 -12.20 -14.50 -9.87
N GLN A 513 -11.33 -15.41 -9.45
CA GLN A 513 -11.20 -16.76 -9.99
C GLN A 513 -11.88 -17.84 -9.16
N THR A 514 -12.42 -17.52 -7.99
CA THR A 514 -13.15 -18.46 -7.13
C THR A 514 -14.50 -17.88 -6.73
N VAL A 515 -15.47 -18.74 -6.50
CA VAL A 515 -16.82 -18.36 -6.06
C VAL A 515 -16.76 -17.67 -4.69
N ASP A 516 -15.93 -18.18 -3.78
CA ASP A 516 -15.75 -17.61 -2.45
C ASP A 516 -15.22 -16.17 -2.52
N ALA A 517 -14.20 -15.91 -3.37
CA ALA A 517 -13.67 -14.57 -3.58
C ALA A 517 -14.71 -13.62 -4.21
N GLN A 518 -15.54 -14.12 -5.14
CA GLN A 518 -16.63 -13.32 -5.74
C GLN A 518 -17.68 -12.95 -4.69
N MET A 519 -18.03 -13.87 -3.81
CA MET A 519 -18.98 -13.62 -2.72
C MET A 519 -18.39 -12.66 -1.69
N GLU A 520 -17.13 -12.82 -1.28
CA GLU A 520 -16.44 -11.88 -0.41
C GLU A 520 -16.40 -10.47 -0.99
N ALA A 521 -16.05 -10.35 -2.27
CA ALA A 521 -16.04 -9.06 -2.96
C ALA A 521 -17.43 -8.42 -3.00
N ARG A 522 -18.49 -9.20 -3.20
CA ARG A 522 -19.86 -8.71 -3.24
C ARG A 522 -20.39 -8.31 -1.88
N MET A 523 -20.10 -9.08 -0.84
CA MET A 523 -20.66 -8.88 0.50
C MET A 523 -19.85 -7.89 1.34
N VAL A 524 -18.52 -7.89 1.23
CA VAL A 524 -17.63 -7.10 2.10
C VAL A 524 -16.97 -5.95 1.35
N MET A 525 -16.38 -6.23 0.18
CA MET A 525 -15.54 -5.25 -0.53
C MET A 525 -16.33 -4.35 -1.48
N PHE A 526 -17.60 -4.61 -1.72
CA PHE A 526 -18.42 -3.82 -2.64
C PHE A 526 -18.39 -2.34 -2.27
N SER A 527 -18.22 -1.47 -3.25
CA SER A 527 -18.10 -0.02 -3.05
C SER A 527 -19.30 0.59 -2.34
N GLY A 528 -20.52 0.07 -2.59
CA GLY A 528 -21.74 0.45 -1.89
C GLY A 528 -21.68 0.19 -0.38
N ASN A 529 -21.12 -0.94 0.04
CA ASN A 529 -20.95 -1.28 1.46
C ASN A 529 -19.86 -0.42 2.13
N ASN A 530 -18.97 0.19 1.35
CA ASN A 530 -17.84 0.99 1.82
C ASN A 530 -18.01 2.50 1.57
N ILE A 531 -19.22 3.00 1.46
CA ILE A 531 -19.51 4.44 1.35
C ILE A 531 -18.99 5.20 2.57
N MET A 532 -19.16 4.63 3.77
CA MET A 532 -18.68 5.22 5.02
C MET A 532 -17.26 4.74 5.34
N ASN A 533 -16.41 5.66 5.75
CA ASN A 533 -15.07 5.37 6.22
C ASN A 533 -15.03 5.35 7.75
N CYS A 534 -14.31 4.37 8.32
CA CYS A 534 -14.03 4.31 9.76
C CYS A 534 -13.15 5.49 10.21
N ASP A 535 -12.31 6.00 9.32
CA ASP A 535 -11.45 7.16 9.58
C ASP A 535 -12.28 8.45 9.57
N GLY A 536 -12.61 8.97 10.75
CA GLY A 536 -13.36 10.19 10.96
C GLY A 536 -14.86 10.07 10.71
N SER A 537 -15.43 8.86 10.61
CA SER A 537 -16.86 8.57 10.41
C SER A 537 -17.54 9.47 9.37
N ARG A 538 -16.92 9.58 8.23
CA ARG A 538 -17.36 10.43 7.11
C ARG A 538 -17.55 9.59 5.85
N PRO A 539 -18.39 10.05 4.92
CA PRO A 539 -18.49 9.40 3.61
C PRO A 539 -17.17 9.54 2.83
N GLU A 540 -16.82 8.52 2.11
CA GLU A 540 -15.74 8.58 1.08
C GLU A 540 -16.31 8.83 -0.32
N ALA A 541 -17.58 8.58 -0.53
CA ALA A 541 -18.29 8.92 -1.75
C ALA A 541 -19.03 10.25 -1.59
N GLY A 542 -19.07 11.05 -2.63
CA GLY A 542 -19.79 12.33 -2.64
C GLY A 542 -19.75 12.97 -4.01
N LEU A 543 -20.53 14.03 -4.20
CA LEU A 543 -20.48 14.79 -5.43
C LEU A 543 -19.14 15.52 -5.58
N VAL A 544 -18.63 15.57 -6.78
CA VAL A 544 -17.35 16.21 -7.13
C VAL A 544 -17.45 16.94 -8.46
N PHE A 545 -16.53 17.88 -8.70
CA PHE A 545 -16.38 18.59 -9.97
C PHE A 545 -17.70 19.23 -10.49
N ASN A 546 -18.07 18.95 -11.73
CA ASN A 546 -19.24 19.53 -12.39
C ASN A 546 -20.56 19.17 -11.71
N SER A 547 -20.68 18.02 -11.07
CA SER A 547 -21.85 17.65 -10.32
C SER A 547 -22.07 18.57 -9.11
N LEU A 548 -21.00 18.99 -8.41
CA LEU A 548 -21.09 19.98 -7.34
C LEU A 548 -21.49 21.37 -7.87
N THR A 549 -20.88 21.79 -8.95
CA THR A 549 -21.22 23.07 -9.58
C THR A 549 -22.68 23.10 -10.04
N GLY A 550 -23.14 22.02 -10.70
CA GLY A 550 -24.54 21.88 -11.11
C GLY A 550 -25.50 21.87 -9.93
N CYS A 551 -25.15 21.20 -8.83
CA CYS A 551 -25.91 21.17 -7.59
C CYS A 551 -26.06 22.58 -6.98
N TYR A 552 -24.96 23.31 -6.85
CA TYR A 552 -24.91 24.66 -6.32
C TYR A 552 -25.76 25.64 -7.14
N LEU A 553 -25.63 25.60 -8.47
CA LEU A 553 -26.36 26.46 -9.38
C LEU A 553 -27.86 26.12 -9.39
N LEU A 554 -28.23 24.83 -9.46
CA LEU A 554 -29.61 24.39 -9.51
C LEU A 554 -30.38 24.66 -8.20
N SER A 555 -29.70 24.64 -7.06
CA SER A 555 -30.31 24.89 -5.74
C SER A 555 -30.48 26.38 -5.40
N ALA A 556 -30.16 27.29 -6.30
CA ALA A 556 -30.33 28.73 -6.11
C ALA A 556 -31.83 29.13 -6.13
N ASP A 557 -32.14 30.23 -5.39
CA ASP A 557 -33.53 30.71 -5.24
C ASP A 557 -34.14 31.29 -6.52
N ASP A 558 -33.31 31.80 -7.41
CA ASP A 558 -33.64 32.50 -8.64
C ASP A 558 -33.87 31.59 -9.85
N VAL A 559 -33.66 30.28 -9.69
CA VAL A 559 -33.75 29.31 -10.79
C VAL A 559 -35.20 28.86 -10.93
N VAL A 560 -35.82 29.29 -12.02
CA VAL A 560 -37.18 28.90 -12.41
C VAL A 560 -37.16 28.36 -13.84
N PHE A 561 -37.83 27.27 -14.10
CA PHE A 561 -37.92 26.59 -15.39
C PHE A 561 -39.24 26.80 -16.04
N THR A 562 -39.28 26.66 -17.36
CA THR A 562 -40.53 26.36 -18.09
C THR A 562 -40.94 24.91 -17.79
N GLU A 563 -42.22 24.59 -18.02
CA GLU A 563 -42.69 23.23 -17.78
C GLU A 563 -41.93 22.19 -18.61
N GLU A 564 -41.61 22.51 -19.87
CA GLU A 564 -40.85 21.64 -20.76
C GLU A 564 -39.42 21.39 -20.24
N GLU A 565 -38.76 22.43 -19.82
CA GLU A 565 -37.40 22.33 -19.28
C GLU A 565 -37.33 21.53 -17.96
N PHE A 566 -38.35 21.69 -17.12
CA PHE A 566 -38.48 20.92 -15.90
C PHE A 566 -38.59 19.41 -16.19
N TYR A 567 -39.45 19.04 -17.15
CA TYR A 567 -39.55 17.63 -17.55
C TYR A 567 -38.31 17.10 -18.27
N GLN A 568 -37.56 17.93 -19.00
CA GLN A 568 -36.21 17.52 -19.51
C GLN A 568 -35.24 17.19 -18.40
N GLY A 569 -35.28 17.95 -17.30
CA GLY A 569 -34.49 17.62 -16.10
C GLY A 569 -34.90 16.27 -15.50
N ILE A 570 -36.19 15.98 -15.42
CA ILE A 570 -36.73 14.68 -14.98
C ILE A 570 -36.28 13.55 -15.93
N ASP A 571 -36.41 13.77 -17.26
CA ASP A 571 -35.98 12.79 -18.25
C ASP A 571 -34.50 12.44 -18.16
N SER A 572 -33.65 13.40 -17.78
CA SER A 572 -32.20 13.16 -17.59
C SER A 572 -31.88 12.08 -16.54
N ILE A 573 -32.80 11.89 -15.59
CA ILE A 573 -32.70 10.85 -14.57
C ILE A 573 -33.37 9.56 -15.06
N THR A 574 -34.61 9.66 -15.57
CA THR A 574 -35.46 8.51 -15.91
C THR A 574 -34.85 7.57 -16.95
N ARG A 575 -34.02 8.08 -17.84
CA ARG A 575 -33.31 7.27 -18.85
C ARG A 575 -32.35 6.23 -18.28
N TYR A 576 -31.84 6.48 -17.09
CA TYR A 576 -30.73 5.69 -16.53
C TYR A 576 -31.07 5.08 -15.17
N THR A 577 -32.07 5.65 -14.46
CA THR A 577 -32.42 5.14 -13.14
C THR A 577 -33.12 3.78 -13.24
N LYS A 578 -32.67 2.85 -12.39
CA LYS A 578 -33.31 1.55 -12.16
C LYS A 578 -34.26 1.58 -10.94
N ASN A 579 -34.49 2.76 -10.38
CA ASN A 579 -35.04 2.96 -9.05
C ASN A 579 -36.56 3.22 -9.11
N ASP A 580 -37.34 2.32 -8.53
CA ASP A 580 -38.79 2.51 -8.39
C ASP A 580 -39.16 3.60 -7.38
N TYR A 581 -38.30 3.88 -6.45
CA TYR A 581 -38.43 4.95 -5.48
C TYR A 581 -38.49 6.34 -6.15
N PHE A 582 -37.72 6.59 -7.18
CA PHE A 582 -37.79 7.82 -7.98
C PHE A 582 -39.17 8.06 -8.56
N LYS A 583 -39.81 7.03 -9.09
CA LYS A 583 -41.16 7.12 -9.66
C LYS A 583 -42.19 7.56 -8.60
N THR A 584 -42.08 6.99 -7.39
CA THR A 584 -42.94 7.32 -6.25
C THR A 584 -42.72 8.76 -5.78
N ASN A 585 -41.45 9.19 -5.69
CA ASN A 585 -41.13 10.55 -5.33
C ASN A 585 -41.64 11.59 -6.32
N PHE A 586 -41.49 11.31 -7.60
CA PHE A 586 -41.98 12.20 -8.64
C PHE A 586 -43.51 12.31 -8.67
N SER A 587 -44.25 11.21 -8.51
CA SER A 587 -45.71 11.21 -8.50
C SER A 587 -46.31 12.08 -7.39
N THR A 588 -45.66 12.17 -6.24
CA THR A 588 -46.12 12.94 -5.07
C THR A 588 -45.46 14.33 -4.96
N LEU A 589 -44.50 14.66 -5.83
CA LEU A 589 -43.70 15.87 -5.74
C LEU A 589 -44.56 17.15 -5.65
N PHE A 590 -45.46 17.37 -6.58
CA PHE A 590 -46.25 18.59 -6.66
C PHE A 590 -47.25 18.76 -5.51
N GLU A 591 -47.71 17.66 -4.92
CA GLU A 591 -48.56 17.69 -3.72
C GLU A 591 -47.73 18.11 -2.50
N ARG A 592 -46.50 17.61 -2.37
CA ARG A 592 -45.59 18.00 -1.30
C ARG A 592 -45.12 19.46 -1.43
N VAL A 593 -44.80 19.91 -2.64
CA VAL A 593 -44.38 21.31 -2.90
C VAL A 593 -45.46 22.30 -2.53
N LYS A 594 -46.73 21.97 -2.71
CA LYS A 594 -47.84 22.84 -2.31
C LYS A 594 -47.87 23.14 -0.81
N GLN A 595 -47.27 22.30 0.02
CA GLN A 595 -47.22 22.51 1.47
C GLN A 595 -46.20 23.59 1.86
N TYR A 596 -45.32 23.98 0.92
CA TYR A 596 -44.25 24.97 1.16
C TYR A 596 -44.34 26.12 0.15
N PRO A 597 -45.02 27.21 0.50
CA PRO A 597 -45.28 28.36 -0.41
C PRO A 597 -43.96 29.04 -0.86
N GLU A 598 -42.89 28.84 -0.13
CA GLU A 598 -41.55 29.40 -0.45
C GLU A 598 -40.93 28.74 -1.70
N VAL A 599 -41.42 27.57 -2.12
CA VAL A 599 -40.88 26.79 -3.23
C VAL A 599 -41.88 26.81 -4.41
N THR A 600 -41.46 27.38 -5.52
CA THR A 600 -42.33 27.39 -6.71
C THR A 600 -42.37 26.02 -7.38
N LYS A 601 -43.47 25.70 -8.05
CA LYS A 601 -43.74 24.39 -8.67
C LYS A 601 -42.65 23.94 -9.64
N PHE A 602 -42.15 24.85 -10.46
CA PHE A 602 -41.10 24.58 -11.46
C PHE A 602 -39.78 25.25 -11.12
N SER A 603 -39.41 25.32 -9.84
CA SER A 603 -38.16 25.86 -9.41
C SER A 603 -37.02 24.80 -9.43
N GLY A 604 -35.80 25.27 -9.44
CA GLY A 604 -34.62 24.39 -9.30
C GLY A 604 -34.64 23.57 -8.01
N LYS A 605 -35.11 24.19 -6.91
CA LYS A 605 -35.29 23.50 -5.62
C LYS A 605 -36.32 22.38 -5.70
N SER A 606 -37.43 22.60 -6.40
CA SER A 606 -38.44 21.57 -6.64
C SER A 606 -37.85 20.39 -7.44
N LEU A 607 -37.02 20.68 -8.44
CA LEU A 607 -36.38 19.66 -9.26
C LEU A 607 -35.36 18.82 -8.43
N VAL A 608 -34.53 19.47 -7.60
CA VAL A 608 -33.60 18.79 -6.67
C VAL A 608 -34.36 17.91 -5.67
N SER A 609 -35.54 18.34 -5.23
CA SER A 609 -36.35 17.62 -4.24
C SER A 609 -36.83 16.24 -4.71
N VAL A 610 -36.82 15.98 -6.03
CA VAL A 610 -37.15 14.64 -6.57
C VAL A 610 -36.16 13.57 -6.09
N LEU A 611 -34.92 13.94 -5.82
CA LEU A 611 -33.86 13.04 -5.42
C LEU A 611 -33.99 12.54 -3.96
N PHE A 612 -34.80 13.23 -3.13
CA PHE A 612 -34.92 12.90 -1.71
C PHE A 612 -36.13 12.03 -1.41
N PRO A 613 -36.01 11.07 -0.45
CA PRO A 613 -37.13 10.35 0.11
C PRO A 613 -38.25 11.31 0.59
N LYS A 614 -39.53 10.88 0.45
CA LYS A 614 -40.68 11.72 0.82
C LYS A 614 -40.69 12.15 2.29
N ASP A 615 -40.09 11.34 3.19
CA ASP A 615 -40.06 11.59 4.63
C ASP A 615 -38.71 12.14 5.09
N PHE A 616 -37.80 12.47 4.15
CA PHE A 616 -36.46 12.93 4.48
C PHE A 616 -36.46 14.35 5.04
N CYS A 617 -35.90 14.50 6.23
CA CYS A 617 -35.71 15.79 6.89
C CYS A 617 -34.22 16.01 7.18
N TYR A 618 -33.75 17.20 6.85
CA TYR A 618 -32.36 17.58 7.07
C TYR A 618 -32.25 19.07 7.36
N THR A 619 -31.40 19.44 8.34
CA THR A 619 -31.10 20.83 8.65
C THR A 619 -29.60 20.97 8.83
N PHE A 620 -29.04 22.02 8.25
CA PHE A 620 -27.62 22.31 8.34
C PHE A 620 -27.41 23.81 8.43
N PHE A 621 -26.53 24.23 9.37
CA PHE A 621 -26.15 25.64 9.51
C PHE A 621 -24.79 25.85 8.83
N THR A 622 -24.74 26.76 7.88
CA THR A 622 -23.47 27.15 7.25
C THR A 622 -22.66 28.06 8.19
N GLY A 623 -21.35 28.14 7.96
CA GLY A 623 -20.48 29.03 8.74
C GLY A 623 -20.88 30.52 8.66
N ASP A 624 -21.58 30.91 7.61
CA ASP A 624 -22.06 32.26 7.34
C ASP A 624 -23.45 32.55 7.97
N GLY A 625 -24.01 31.58 8.70
CA GLY A 625 -25.31 31.72 9.37
C GLY A 625 -26.53 31.40 8.50
N GLU A 626 -26.34 31.01 7.26
CA GLU A 626 -27.45 30.53 6.41
C GLU A 626 -27.90 29.13 6.85
N MET A 627 -29.24 28.93 6.84
CA MET A 627 -29.81 27.64 7.20
C MET A 627 -30.28 26.90 5.96
N ILE A 628 -29.71 25.72 5.72
CA ILE A 628 -30.20 24.79 4.71
C ILE A 628 -31.23 23.88 5.35
N LYS A 629 -32.44 23.86 4.78
CA LYS A 629 -33.57 23.14 5.34
C LYS A 629 -34.26 22.26 4.30
N ILE A 630 -34.32 20.97 4.58
CA ILE A 630 -35.10 20.01 3.81
C ILE A 630 -36.21 19.47 4.74
N ARG A 631 -37.44 19.48 4.29
CA ARG A 631 -38.59 18.96 5.03
C ARG A 631 -39.47 18.11 4.11
N ASN A 632 -39.85 16.93 4.56
CA ASN A 632 -40.65 15.96 3.79
C ASN A 632 -40.08 15.76 2.37
N GLY A 633 -38.73 15.68 2.26
CA GLY A 633 -38.02 15.56 0.99
C GLY A 633 -38.06 16.80 0.09
N ILE A 634 -38.51 17.96 0.57
CA ILE A 634 -38.52 19.22 -0.19
C ILE A 634 -37.38 20.14 0.34
N LEU A 635 -36.54 20.63 -0.55
CA LEU A 635 -35.53 21.63 -0.25
C LEU A 635 -36.23 23.00 -0.12
N VAL A 636 -36.45 23.44 1.10
CA VAL A 636 -37.17 24.67 1.41
C VAL A 636 -36.27 25.91 1.31
N SER A 637 -35.10 25.87 1.94
CA SER A 637 -34.20 27.01 1.98
C SER A 637 -32.73 26.59 1.83
N GLY A 638 -31.91 27.55 1.38
CA GLY A 638 -30.46 27.44 1.27
C GLY A 638 -29.95 26.81 -0.02
N ARG A 639 -28.65 27.05 -0.31
CA ARG A 639 -27.94 26.47 -1.46
C ARG A 639 -27.10 25.28 -1.05
N LEU A 640 -27.13 24.21 -1.84
CA LEU A 640 -26.35 23.02 -1.57
C LEU A 640 -24.90 23.18 -2.08
N THR A 641 -23.96 22.91 -1.19
CA THR A 641 -22.52 22.97 -1.48
C THR A 641 -21.85 21.63 -1.19
N LYS A 642 -20.54 21.58 -1.32
CA LYS A 642 -19.72 20.40 -0.96
C LYS A 642 -19.89 19.97 0.50
N ALA A 643 -20.19 20.89 1.41
CA ALA A 643 -20.40 20.56 2.82
C ALA A 643 -21.59 19.62 3.01
N GLN A 644 -22.65 19.78 2.21
CA GLN A 644 -23.87 18.97 2.31
C GLN A 644 -23.90 17.78 1.35
N THR A 645 -23.38 17.92 0.14
CA THR A 645 -23.49 16.87 -0.90
C THR A 645 -22.15 16.21 -1.25
N GLY A 646 -21.07 16.73 -0.71
CA GLY A 646 -19.76 16.12 -0.84
C GLY A 646 -19.48 15.06 0.23
N ALA A 647 -18.30 14.49 0.18
CA ALA A 647 -17.81 13.53 1.17
C ALA A 647 -17.36 14.23 2.46
N SER A 648 -18.30 14.80 3.18
CA SER A 648 -18.11 15.59 4.40
C SER A 648 -18.89 14.98 5.57
N PRO A 649 -18.40 15.12 6.82
CA PRO A 649 -19.17 14.74 8.00
C PRO A 649 -20.48 15.54 8.07
N GLY A 650 -21.57 14.91 8.47
CA GLY A 650 -22.87 15.55 8.56
C GLY A 650 -23.56 15.84 7.21
N SER A 651 -23.05 15.29 6.13
CA SER A 651 -23.63 15.47 4.80
C SER A 651 -24.97 14.74 4.64
N ILE A 652 -25.73 15.15 3.62
CA ILE A 652 -26.93 14.47 3.17
C ILE A 652 -26.67 12.98 2.89
N ILE A 653 -25.52 12.66 2.31
CA ILE A 653 -25.09 11.29 2.01
C ILE A 653 -25.03 10.44 3.29
N GLN A 654 -24.42 10.98 4.34
CA GLN A 654 -24.35 10.28 5.63
C GLN A 654 -25.72 10.11 6.27
N SER A 655 -26.57 11.13 6.16
CA SER A 655 -27.94 11.09 6.69
C SER A 655 -28.81 10.09 5.94
N LEU A 656 -28.72 10.02 4.62
CA LEU A 656 -29.40 9.03 3.79
C LEU A 656 -28.93 7.61 4.11
N TRP A 657 -27.62 7.42 4.21
CA TRP A 657 -27.04 6.12 4.55
C TRP A 657 -27.53 5.61 5.91
N LYS A 658 -27.60 6.51 6.90
CA LYS A 658 -28.04 6.16 8.25
C LYS A 658 -29.54 5.88 8.34
N GLN A 659 -30.38 6.65 7.63
CA GLN A 659 -31.85 6.57 7.73
C GLN A 659 -32.46 5.56 6.76
N TYR A 660 -31.95 5.46 5.56
CA TYR A 660 -32.53 4.68 4.48
C TYR A 660 -31.64 3.54 3.95
N GLY A 661 -30.41 3.47 4.43
CA GLY A 661 -29.48 2.40 4.09
C GLY A 661 -28.70 2.61 2.80
N ILE A 662 -27.97 1.56 2.42
CA ILE A 662 -26.96 1.58 1.35
C ILE A 662 -27.59 1.84 -0.02
N GLN A 663 -28.65 1.12 -0.37
CA GLN A 663 -29.25 1.17 -1.71
C GLN A 663 -29.77 2.56 -2.05
N THR A 664 -30.55 3.17 -1.16
CA THR A 664 -31.07 4.54 -1.36
C THR A 664 -29.95 5.57 -1.51
N THR A 665 -28.85 5.39 -0.79
CA THR A 665 -27.68 6.27 -0.90
C THR A 665 -26.95 6.10 -2.24
N MET A 666 -26.84 4.87 -2.73
CA MET A 666 -26.27 4.60 -4.06
C MET A 666 -27.12 5.19 -5.17
N ASP A 667 -28.44 5.04 -5.07
CA ASP A 667 -29.40 5.59 -6.02
C ASP A 667 -29.33 7.12 -6.01
N PHE A 668 -29.29 7.75 -4.84
CA PHE A 668 -29.09 9.19 -4.71
C PHE A 668 -27.80 9.67 -5.39
N LEU A 669 -26.66 8.98 -5.17
CA LEU A 669 -25.39 9.34 -5.80
C LEU A 669 -25.44 9.20 -7.33
N THR A 670 -26.14 8.19 -7.82
CA THR A 670 -26.32 7.94 -9.25
C THR A 670 -27.22 9.02 -9.88
N ASP A 671 -28.42 9.18 -9.36
CA ASP A 671 -29.45 10.06 -9.92
C ASP A 671 -29.06 11.53 -9.81
N SER A 672 -28.43 11.92 -8.68
CA SER A 672 -27.91 13.28 -8.49
C SER A 672 -26.80 13.61 -9.50
N ASN A 673 -25.93 12.64 -9.82
CA ASN A 673 -24.89 12.84 -10.82
C ASN A 673 -25.49 13.10 -12.22
N PHE A 674 -26.55 12.38 -12.60
CA PHE A 674 -27.24 12.62 -13.87
C PHE A 674 -27.88 14.01 -13.92
N LEU A 675 -28.64 14.37 -12.89
CA LEU A 675 -29.37 15.64 -12.86
C LEU A 675 -28.44 16.85 -12.85
N PHE A 676 -27.44 16.84 -11.96
CA PHE A 676 -26.56 17.98 -11.79
C PHE A 676 -25.61 18.18 -12.97
N ASN A 677 -25.17 17.10 -13.61
CA ASN A 677 -24.38 17.21 -14.84
C ASN A 677 -25.24 17.68 -16.03
N TRP A 678 -26.51 17.29 -16.11
CA TRP A 678 -27.45 17.83 -17.11
C TRP A 678 -27.58 19.35 -16.95
N TYR A 679 -27.79 19.83 -15.71
CA TYR A 679 -27.92 21.26 -15.45
C TYR A 679 -26.63 22.02 -15.66
N SER A 680 -25.50 21.47 -15.25
CA SER A 680 -24.17 22.06 -15.48
C SER A 680 -23.89 22.23 -16.97
N LEU A 681 -24.29 21.27 -17.81
CA LEU A 681 -24.19 21.34 -19.25
C LEU A 681 -25.13 22.42 -19.84
N LYS A 682 -26.37 22.50 -19.33
CA LYS A 682 -27.36 23.51 -19.76
C LYS A 682 -26.91 24.93 -19.40
N TYR A 683 -26.35 25.14 -18.22
CA TYR A 683 -25.82 26.42 -17.76
C TYR A 683 -24.58 26.84 -18.53
N GLY A 684 -23.71 25.88 -18.89
CA GLY A 684 -22.52 26.13 -19.69
C GLY A 684 -21.47 26.97 -18.98
N LEU A 685 -21.15 26.64 -17.71
CA LEU A 685 -20.13 27.36 -16.92
C LEU A 685 -18.77 27.34 -17.63
N SER A 686 -18.21 28.52 -17.87
CA SER A 686 -16.88 28.69 -18.46
C SER A 686 -16.16 29.88 -17.81
N VAL A 687 -14.87 29.77 -17.61
CA VAL A 687 -14.03 30.85 -17.11
C VAL A 687 -13.51 31.69 -18.27
N SER A 688 -13.72 33.00 -18.20
CA SER A 688 -13.35 33.95 -19.23
C SER A 688 -12.49 35.07 -18.66
N TYR A 689 -11.96 35.97 -19.54
CA TYR A 689 -11.26 37.17 -19.12
C TYR A 689 -12.14 38.08 -18.26
N ARG A 690 -13.49 38.07 -18.44
CA ARG A 690 -14.44 38.80 -17.61
C ARG A 690 -14.31 38.43 -16.14
N ASP A 691 -14.08 37.15 -15.84
CA ASP A 691 -14.04 36.64 -14.46
C ASP A 691 -12.80 37.09 -13.67
N VAL A 692 -11.76 37.54 -14.36
CA VAL A 692 -10.56 38.11 -13.72
C VAL A 692 -10.56 39.65 -13.76
N ARG A 693 -11.61 40.29 -14.31
CA ARG A 693 -11.72 41.75 -14.39
C ARG A 693 -12.16 42.31 -13.04
N ILE A 694 -11.42 43.32 -12.57
CA ILE A 694 -11.70 44.06 -11.35
C ILE A 694 -12.71 45.19 -11.66
N LYS A 695 -13.80 45.24 -10.89
CA LYS A 695 -14.68 46.42 -10.85
C LYS A 695 -13.95 47.60 -10.22
N LYS A 696 -14.27 48.81 -10.70
CA LYS A 696 -13.71 50.02 -10.08
C LYS A 696 -12.19 49.96 -9.91
N PHE A 697 -11.50 49.54 -10.99
CA PHE A 697 -10.08 49.26 -10.98
C PHE A 697 -9.23 50.36 -10.29
N VAL A 698 -9.46 51.66 -10.62
CA VAL A 698 -8.71 52.78 -10.05
C VAL A 698 -8.94 52.91 -8.49
N GLU A 699 -10.18 52.72 -8.05
CA GLU A 699 -10.52 52.79 -6.63
C GLU A 699 -9.85 51.63 -5.85
N TYR A 700 -9.88 50.43 -6.46
CA TYR A 700 -9.25 49.26 -5.83
C TYR A 700 -7.73 49.42 -5.73
N PHE A 701 -7.06 49.96 -6.75
CA PHE A 701 -5.63 50.16 -6.66
C PHE A 701 -5.20 51.14 -5.58
N LYS A 702 -5.93 52.25 -5.42
CA LYS A 702 -5.69 53.20 -4.31
C LYS A 702 -5.87 52.51 -2.98
N TYR A 703 -6.99 51.83 -2.79
CA TYR A 703 -7.28 51.05 -1.58
C TYR A 703 -6.16 50.01 -1.27
N LYS A 704 -5.76 49.25 -2.27
CA LYS A 704 -4.68 48.26 -2.15
C LYS A 704 -3.37 48.91 -1.70
N GLU A 705 -2.98 49.98 -2.34
CA GLU A 705 -1.74 50.69 -2.08
C GLU A 705 -1.77 51.31 -0.65
N GLU A 706 -2.86 51.93 -0.24
CA GLU A 706 -3.04 52.49 1.12
C GLU A 706 -2.92 51.40 2.18
N LYS A 707 -3.63 50.28 2.02
CA LYS A 707 -3.62 49.19 2.99
C LYS A 707 -2.27 48.47 3.10
N ILE A 708 -1.59 48.26 1.98
CA ILE A 708 -0.27 47.65 2.00
C ILE A 708 0.77 48.61 2.60
N ASN A 709 0.65 49.91 2.37
CA ASN A 709 1.50 50.92 3.00
C ASN A 709 1.25 51.04 4.52
N GLU A 710 0.00 50.91 4.97
CA GLU A 710 -0.34 50.82 6.40
C GLU A 710 0.31 49.58 7.02
N LEU A 711 0.16 48.41 6.38
CA LEU A 711 0.75 47.14 6.81
C LEU A 711 2.28 47.22 6.88
N ASN A 712 2.92 47.82 5.86
CA ASN A 712 4.35 48.01 5.87
C ASN A 712 4.83 48.90 7.03
N LYS A 713 4.11 50.01 7.34
CA LYS A 713 4.41 50.86 8.48
C LYS A 713 4.28 50.08 9.79
N GLU A 714 3.22 49.31 9.95
CA GLU A 714 2.99 48.49 11.14
C GLU A 714 4.14 47.48 11.38
N VAL A 715 4.55 46.75 10.34
CA VAL A 715 5.65 45.78 10.43
C VAL A 715 7.00 46.44 10.68
N VAL A 716 7.29 47.60 10.06
CA VAL A 716 8.54 48.33 10.25
C VAL A 716 8.64 48.93 11.68
N THR A 717 7.51 49.30 12.30
CA THR A 717 7.45 49.83 13.67
C THR A 717 7.53 48.76 14.74
N MET A 718 7.41 47.51 14.41
CA MET A 718 7.56 46.39 15.36
C MET A 718 8.97 46.40 16.00
N PRO A 719 9.08 46.05 17.29
CA PRO A 719 10.34 46.04 18.02
C PRO A 719 11.37 45.16 17.28
N ARG A 720 12.56 45.69 17.01
CA ARG A 720 13.64 44.94 16.40
C ARG A 720 14.21 43.89 17.34
N LEU A 721 14.55 42.74 16.85
CA LEU A 721 15.27 41.72 17.61
C LEU A 721 16.66 42.24 17.99
N LYS A 722 17.10 41.93 19.21
CA LYS A 722 18.47 42.18 19.66
C LYS A 722 19.47 41.37 18.85
N GLU A 723 20.67 41.85 18.65
CA GLU A 723 21.72 41.13 17.89
C GLU A 723 22.02 39.71 18.46
N ASN A 724 21.81 39.52 19.75
CA ASN A 724 22.02 38.25 20.46
C ASN A 724 20.71 37.52 20.78
N ALA A 725 19.63 37.75 20.01
CA ALA A 725 18.35 37.05 20.20
C ALA A 725 18.50 35.54 20.00
N THR A 726 17.85 34.80 20.88
CA THR A 726 17.77 33.33 20.76
C THR A 726 16.96 32.91 19.54
N ARG A 727 17.18 31.66 19.06
CA ARG A 727 16.39 31.11 17.95
C ARG A 727 14.89 31.10 18.26
N ILE A 728 14.52 30.92 19.54
CA ILE A 728 13.10 30.90 19.93
C ILE A 728 12.51 32.31 19.82
N GLU A 729 13.18 33.34 20.32
CA GLU A 729 12.74 34.74 20.23
C GLU A 729 12.62 35.17 18.75
N THR A 730 13.52 34.72 17.89
CA THR A 730 13.44 34.96 16.45
C THR A 730 12.19 34.35 15.84
N ILE A 731 11.90 33.06 16.17
CA ILE A 731 10.69 32.37 15.68
C ILE A 731 9.42 33.11 16.22
N GLU A 732 9.37 33.44 17.47
CA GLU A 732 8.20 34.16 18.06
C GLU A 732 7.96 35.51 17.39
N HIS A 733 9.01 36.24 17.09
CA HIS A 733 8.92 37.53 16.38
C HIS A 733 8.38 37.33 14.95
N GLU A 734 8.91 36.34 14.20
CA GLU A 734 8.43 36.03 12.86
C GLU A 734 6.97 35.54 12.86
N VAL A 735 6.56 34.74 13.86
CA VAL A 735 5.16 34.32 14.03
C VAL A 735 4.23 35.53 14.27
N LYS A 736 4.63 36.50 15.06
CA LYS A 736 3.83 37.75 15.28
C LYS A 736 3.67 38.50 13.96
N ILE A 737 4.76 38.70 13.21
CA ILE A 737 4.69 39.38 11.91
C ILE A 737 3.76 38.60 10.98
N LYS A 738 3.89 37.26 10.92
CA LYS A 738 3.03 36.40 10.11
C LYS A 738 1.54 36.60 10.47
N GLN A 739 1.20 36.60 11.73
CA GLN A 739 -0.17 36.82 12.19
C GLN A 739 -0.72 38.17 11.73
N THR A 740 0.09 39.24 11.80
CA THR A 740 -0.29 40.59 11.32
C THR A 740 -0.52 40.58 9.80
N LEU A 741 0.40 39.99 9.05
CA LEU A 741 0.28 39.84 7.58
C LEU A 741 -1.01 39.10 7.24
N ASP A 742 -1.20 37.89 7.81
CA ASP A 742 -2.35 37.02 7.51
C ASP A 742 -3.69 37.70 7.88
N LYS A 743 -3.74 38.48 8.96
CA LYS A 743 -4.93 39.20 9.38
C LYS A 743 -5.30 40.33 8.41
N THR A 744 -4.33 41.10 7.98
CA THR A 744 -4.55 42.20 7.02
C THR A 744 -4.87 41.67 5.64
N GLU A 745 -4.15 40.61 5.18
CA GLU A 745 -4.45 39.95 3.91
C GLU A 745 -5.88 39.40 3.85
N LYS A 746 -6.36 38.74 4.91
CA LYS A 746 -7.75 38.28 5.00
C LYS A 746 -8.77 39.40 4.96
N ALA A 747 -8.49 40.54 5.62
CA ALA A 747 -9.38 41.68 5.59
C ALA A 747 -9.46 42.31 4.18
N MET A 748 -8.30 42.46 3.52
CA MET A 748 -8.24 42.95 2.13
C MET A 748 -8.90 41.99 1.16
N GLU A 749 -8.73 40.66 1.38
CA GLU A 749 -9.33 39.60 0.57
C GLU A 749 -10.87 39.66 0.66
N LYS A 750 -11.42 39.78 1.87
CA LYS A 750 -12.87 39.93 2.10
C LYS A 750 -13.43 41.17 1.41
N GLU A 751 -12.80 42.34 1.60
CA GLU A 751 -13.20 43.58 0.96
C GLU A 751 -13.14 43.52 -0.56
N PHE A 752 -12.12 42.83 -1.12
CA PHE A 752 -11.98 42.63 -2.54
C PHE A 752 -13.15 41.81 -3.12
N TYR A 753 -13.55 40.75 -2.43
CA TYR A 753 -14.62 39.87 -2.90
C TYR A 753 -15.99 40.53 -2.79
N GLU A 754 -16.24 41.32 -1.74
CA GLU A 754 -17.52 41.96 -1.54
C GLU A 754 -17.77 43.14 -2.49
N ASN A 755 -16.73 43.93 -2.79
CA ASN A 755 -16.89 45.24 -3.43
C ASN A 755 -16.30 45.38 -4.83
N TYR A 756 -15.27 44.54 -5.17
CA TYR A 756 -14.49 44.73 -6.38
C TYR A 756 -14.57 43.57 -7.39
N LEU A 757 -15.17 42.46 -7.02
CA LEU A 757 -15.38 41.34 -7.93
C LEU A 757 -16.86 41.25 -8.34
N GLU A 758 -17.15 40.72 -9.52
CA GLU A 758 -18.52 40.47 -9.98
C GLU A 758 -19.14 39.30 -9.22
N ARG A 759 -20.45 39.44 -8.80
CA ARG A 759 -21.16 38.35 -8.10
C ARG A 759 -21.35 37.12 -8.98
N ASP A 760 -21.52 37.32 -10.30
CA ASP A 760 -21.71 36.24 -11.27
C ASP A 760 -20.40 35.69 -11.85
N ASN A 761 -19.32 35.73 -11.03
CA ASN A 761 -18.00 35.29 -11.42
C ASN A 761 -17.93 33.75 -11.43
N SER A 762 -17.52 33.19 -12.57
CA SER A 762 -17.44 31.74 -12.76
C SER A 762 -16.41 31.04 -11.85
N LEU A 763 -15.31 31.75 -11.51
CA LEU A 763 -14.33 31.24 -10.54
C LEU A 763 -14.93 31.15 -9.13
N PHE A 764 -15.77 32.13 -8.79
CA PHE A 764 -16.45 32.15 -7.51
C PHE A 764 -17.51 31.07 -7.38
N ILE A 765 -18.24 30.79 -8.45
CA ILE A 765 -19.19 29.67 -8.51
C ILE A 765 -18.44 28.36 -8.25
N ALA A 766 -17.28 28.15 -8.87
CA ALA A 766 -16.48 26.95 -8.65
C ALA A 766 -15.95 26.82 -7.21
N ILE A 767 -15.57 27.93 -6.56
CA ILE A 767 -15.09 27.96 -5.18
C ILE A 767 -16.22 27.77 -4.19
N ASN A 768 -17.31 28.54 -4.32
CA ASN A 768 -18.44 28.51 -3.38
C ASN A 768 -19.19 27.16 -3.43
N SER A 769 -19.28 26.56 -4.60
CA SER A 769 -19.78 25.20 -4.72
C SER A 769 -18.85 24.16 -4.06
N GLY A 770 -17.57 24.49 -3.85
CA GLY A 770 -16.52 23.57 -3.39
C GLY A 770 -16.04 22.62 -4.48
N ALA A 771 -16.36 22.86 -5.73
CA ALA A 771 -15.97 21.98 -6.84
C ALA A 771 -14.46 22.03 -7.10
N LYS A 772 -13.87 23.24 -7.23
CA LYS A 772 -12.44 23.41 -7.48
C LYS A 772 -11.98 24.82 -7.12
N GLY A 773 -10.69 24.94 -6.75
CA GLY A 773 -10.06 26.20 -6.43
C GLY A 773 -10.23 26.66 -4.98
N ASN A 774 -9.56 27.74 -4.63
CA ASN A 774 -9.73 28.42 -3.35
C ASN A 774 -9.62 29.95 -3.56
N GLU A 775 -10.13 30.71 -2.62
CA GLU A 775 -10.14 32.17 -2.65
C GLU A 775 -8.74 32.75 -2.86
N ARG A 776 -7.73 32.19 -2.17
CA ARG A 776 -6.34 32.64 -2.31
C ARG A 776 -5.84 32.57 -3.76
N GLN A 777 -6.27 31.56 -4.55
CA GLN A 777 -5.87 31.47 -5.97
C GLN A 777 -6.49 32.58 -6.82
N VAL A 778 -7.76 32.92 -6.57
CA VAL A 778 -8.41 34.03 -7.26
C VAL A 778 -7.76 35.35 -6.88
N ARG A 779 -7.49 35.57 -5.59
CA ARG A 779 -6.76 36.74 -5.08
C ARG A 779 -5.40 36.89 -5.76
N ALA A 780 -4.59 35.82 -5.79
CA ALA A 780 -3.27 35.84 -6.40
C ALA A 780 -3.32 36.13 -7.91
N SER A 781 -4.35 35.64 -8.59
CA SER A 781 -4.52 35.86 -10.02
C SER A 781 -4.96 37.29 -10.33
N THR A 782 -5.86 37.86 -9.53
CA THR A 782 -6.56 39.11 -9.88
C THR A 782 -6.16 40.30 -9.02
N ALA A 783 -5.99 40.13 -7.72
CA ALA A 783 -5.83 41.20 -6.75
C ALA A 783 -4.39 41.45 -6.32
N PHE A 784 -3.80 40.53 -5.59
CA PHE A 784 -2.43 40.56 -5.11
C PHE A 784 -1.98 39.17 -4.70
N LEU A 785 -0.67 38.89 -4.81
CA LEU A 785 -0.12 37.60 -4.43
C LEU A 785 0.03 37.44 -2.91
N GLY A 786 0.52 38.47 -2.22
CA GLY A 786 0.77 38.48 -0.77
C GLY A 786 2.12 37.92 -0.38
N GLN A 787 2.24 37.51 0.89
CA GLN A 787 3.50 37.00 1.42
C GLN A 787 3.84 35.60 0.88
N ASN A 788 5.01 35.47 0.30
CA ASN A 788 5.58 34.19 -0.07
C ASN A 788 6.32 33.58 1.13
N TYR A 789 5.97 32.35 1.49
CA TYR A 789 6.59 31.62 2.60
C TYR A 789 7.52 30.51 2.08
N VAL A 790 8.64 30.34 2.78
CA VAL A 790 9.61 29.27 2.61
C VAL A 790 9.66 28.50 3.91
N ASN A 791 9.35 27.20 3.92
CA ASN A 791 9.24 26.38 5.14
C ASN A 791 8.34 27.02 6.22
N ASN A 792 7.19 27.55 5.82
CA ASN A 792 6.24 28.27 6.67
C ASN A 792 6.75 29.58 7.33
N MET A 793 7.92 30.05 6.93
CA MET A 793 8.56 31.28 7.41
C MET A 793 8.80 32.24 6.26
N ARG A 794 8.98 33.54 6.54
CA ARG A 794 9.42 34.48 5.51
C ARG A 794 10.83 34.12 5.02
N PRO A 795 11.20 34.36 3.75
CA PRO A 795 12.52 34.08 3.21
C PRO A 795 13.64 34.60 4.14
N GLU A 796 14.65 33.77 4.41
CA GLU A 796 15.74 34.09 5.32
C GLU A 796 16.69 35.13 4.73
N LYS A 797 17.25 36.00 5.60
CA LYS A 797 18.32 36.94 5.22
C LYS A 797 19.66 36.18 5.16
N LEU A 798 20.09 35.80 3.98
CA LEU A 798 21.31 35.00 3.79
C LEU A 798 22.49 35.80 3.21
N THR A 799 22.22 36.96 2.60
CA THR A 799 23.27 37.74 1.94
C THR A 799 23.81 38.83 2.91
N SER A 800 25.01 39.35 2.61
CA SER A 800 25.67 40.39 3.39
C SER A 800 25.83 40.06 4.87
N GLY A 801 26.25 38.84 5.20
CA GLY A 801 26.41 38.38 6.56
C GLY A 801 25.10 38.21 7.33
N GLY A 802 24.02 37.82 6.69
CA GLY A 802 22.71 37.62 7.31
C GLY A 802 21.87 38.87 7.48
N LYS A 803 22.24 39.98 6.85
CA LYS A 803 21.56 41.27 7.06
C LYS A 803 20.51 41.60 6.01
N ARG A 804 20.51 40.96 4.85
CA ARG A 804 19.49 41.14 3.79
C ARG A 804 19.19 39.83 3.04
N TRP A 805 18.02 39.76 2.45
CA TRP A 805 17.61 38.61 1.64
C TRP A 805 18.19 38.68 0.22
N LEU A 806 17.96 39.76 -0.50
CA LEU A 806 18.50 39.96 -1.86
C LEU A 806 19.43 41.19 -1.91
N PRO A 807 20.38 41.24 -2.82
CA PRO A 807 21.28 42.42 -2.98
C PRO A 807 20.56 43.70 -3.40
N THR A 808 19.36 43.60 -3.96
CA THR A 808 18.53 44.73 -4.40
C THR A 808 17.98 45.56 -3.27
N PHE A 809 17.86 44.97 -2.05
CA PHE A 809 17.38 45.70 -0.87
C PHE A 809 18.51 46.26 -0.02
N HIS A 810 18.22 47.33 0.75
CA HIS A 810 19.19 47.93 1.66
C HIS A 810 19.55 46.92 2.79
N VAL A 811 20.73 47.13 3.35
CA VAL A 811 21.17 46.36 4.52
C VAL A 811 20.27 46.72 5.70
N ASP A 812 19.81 45.71 6.45
CA ASP A 812 18.89 45.84 7.59
C ASP A 812 17.52 46.42 7.25
N ASP A 813 17.09 46.38 6.00
CA ASP A 813 15.73 46.71 5.60
C ASP A 813 14.75 45.71 6.22
N ASN A 814 13.73 46.24 6.92
CA ASN A 814 12.67 45.47 7.56
C ASN A 814 11.29 45.68 6.91
N SER A 815 11.28 46.31 5.73
CA SER A 815 10.03 46.41 4.96
C SER A 815 9.50 45.02 4.61
N ILE A 816 8.18 44.91 4.41
CA ILE A 816 7.56 43.66 4.03
C ILE A 816 8.12 43.15 2.67
N TYR A 817 8.44 44.09 1.78
CA TYR A 817 8.97 43.79 0.46
C TYR A 817 10.34 43.13 0.51
N SER A 818 11.20 43.58 1.46
CA SER A 818 12.55 43.02 1.63
C SER A 818 12.58 41.54 2.07
N ARG A 819 11.42 40.98 2.39
CA ARG A 819 11.26 39.59 2.86
C ARG A 819 10.18 38.84 2.08
N GLY A 820 10.02 39.18 0.78
CA GLY A 820 9.25 38.38 -0.17
C GLY A 820 7.74 38.64 -0.18
N TYR A 821 7.29 39.80 0.28
CA TYR A 821 5.90 40.22 0.08
C TYR A 821 5.71 40.73 -1.34
N SER A 822 4.69 40.23 -2.03
CA SER A 822 4.35 40.58 -3.40
C SER A 822 3.03 41.36 -3.43
N MET A 823 3.12 42.63 -3.83
CA MET A 823 1.97 43.51 -3.96
C MET A 823 1.21 43.25 -5.27
N SER A 824 1.93 42.83 -6.31
CA SER A 824 1.38 42.63 -7.65
C SER A 824 0.59 41.31 -7.74
N SER A 825 -0.37 41.25 -8.66
CA SER A 825 -1.08 40.04 -9.06
C SER A 825 -0.46 39.43 -10.31
N TYR A 826 -0.85 38.17 -10.63
CA TYR A 826 -0.43 37.56 -11.89
C TYR A 826 -0.98 38.30 -13.12
N LEU A 827 -2.14 38.95 -13.00
CA LEU A 827 -2.73 39.75 -14.05
C LEU A 827 -1.93 41.03 -14.33
N GLU A 828 -1.42 41.69 -13.26
CA GLU A 828 -0.56 42.89 -13.38
C GLU A 828 0.84 42.55 -13.87
N GLY A 829 1.32 41.35 -13.58
CA GLY A 829 2.69 40.94 -13.75
C GLY A 829 3.54 41.20 -12.49
N LEU A 830 4.44 40.30 -12.18
CA LEU A 830 5.29 40.38 -10.99
C LEU A 830 6.58 41.17 -11.31
N ASN A 831 7.02 42.00 -10.37
CA ASN A 831 8.35 42.56 -10.38
C ASN A 831 9.43 41.47 -10.22
N PRO A 832 10.68 41.69 -10.64
CA PRO A 832 11.75 40.68 -10.54
C PRO A 832 11.95 40.11 -9.14
N ASP A 833 11.85 40.94 -8.08
CA ASP A 833 12.01 40.53 -6.70
C ASP A 833 10.81 39.68 -6.23
N GLU A 834 9.59 40.09 -6.60
CA GLU A 834 8.37 39.34 -6.33
C GLU A 834 8.35 38.00 -7.04
N PHE A 835 8.77 37.97 -8.31
CA PHE A 835 8.90 36.75 -9.08
C PHE A 835 9.92 35.79 -8.45
N PHE A 836 11.06 36.32 -7.99
CA PHE A 836 12.08 35.50 -7.33
C PHE A 836 11.53 34.86 -6.04
N ALA A 837 10.79 35.65 -5.23
CA ALA A 837 10.14 35.13 -4.02
C ALA A 837 9.16 34.00 -4.33
N GLN A 838 8.32 34.22 -5.33
CA GLN A 838 7.35 33.22 -5.80
C GLN A 838 8.03 31.96 -6.34
N ALA A 839 9.05 32.11 -7.17
CA ALA A 839 9.79 31.01 -7.74
C ALA A 839 10.50 30.16 -6.67
N GLN A 840 11.10 30.84 -5.66
CA GLN A 840 11.75 30.17 -4.54
C GLN A 840 10.74 29.35 -3.71
N SER A 841 9.62 29.97 -3.33
CA SER A 841 8.56 29.29 -2.57
C SER A 841 7.99 28.08 -3.33
N SER A 842 7.67 28.28 -4.62
CA SER A 842 7.10 27.23 -5.46
C SER A 842 8.06 26.07 -5.68
N ARG A 843 9.36 26.33 -5.88
CA ARG A 843 10.38 25.30 -6.03
C ARG A 843 10.57 24.45 -4.77
N ILE A 844 10.63 25.09 -3.63
CA ILE A 844 10.75 24.39 -2.34
C ILE A 844 9.54 23.48 -2.11
N ASN A 845 8.34 24.01 -2.31
CA ASN A 845 7.11 23.23 -2.15
C ASN A 845 7.06 22.03 -3.13
N MET A 846 7.48 22.22 -4.37
CA MET A 846 7.55 21.13 -5.36
C MET A 846 8.59 20.07 -4.96
N THR A 847 9.76 20.49 -4.50
CA THR A 847 10.84 19.58 -4.07
C THR A 847 10.42 18.80 -2.84
N GLU A 848 9.83 19.46 -1.84
CA GLU A 848 9.30 18.81 -0.64
C GLU A 848 8.23 17.78 -0.98
N THR A 849 7.29 18.11 -1.85
CA THR A 849 6.23 17.18 -2.28
C THR A 849 6.83 15.92 -2.90
N GLN A 850 7.84 16.06 -3.78
CA GLN A 850 8.50 14.93 -4.42
C GLN A 850 9.31 14.08 -3.44
N LEU A 851 10.05 14.69 -2.53
CA LEU A 851 10.85 13.98 -1.53
C LEU A 851 9.99 13.30 -0.47
N ASN A 852 8.94 13.97 -0.01
CA ASN A 852 8.05 13.43 1.01
C ASN A 852 7.34 12.17 0.54
N THR A 853 6.99 12.03 -0.73
CA THR A 853 6.37 10.82 -1.26
C THR A 853 7.25 9.58 -1.08
N ALA A 854 8.57 9.70 -1.31
CA ALA A 854 9.51 8.61 -1.12
C ALA A 854 9.72 8.26 0.37
N VAL A 855 9.82 9.28 1.23
CA VAL A 855 10.01 9.11 2.68
C VAL A 855 8.76 8.48 3.31
N THR A 856 7.58 9.03 3.04
CA THR A 856 6.32 8.51 3.55
C THR A 856 6.01 7.11 3.01
N GLY A 857 6.33 6.83 1.75
CA GLY A 857 6.19 5.49 1.17
C GLY A 857 7.11 4.45 1.84
N THR A 858 8.33 4.84 2.20
CA THR A 858 9.25 3.97 2.96
C THR A 858 8.73 3.70 4.37
N LEU A 859 8.22 4.73 5.05
CA LEU A 859 7.62 4.61 6.38
C LEU A 859 6.39 3.70 6.33
N GLN A 860 5.47 3.96 5.40
CA GLN A 860 4.26 3.16 5.20
C GLN A 860 4.59 1.68 4.97
N ARG A 861 5.57 1.37 4.09
CA ARG A 861 6.02 0.00 3.87
C ARG A 861 6.54 -0.66 5.15
N ARG A 862 7.36 0.05 5.95
CA ARG A 862 7.90 -0.48 7.21
C ARG A 862 6.78 -0.76 8.23
N MET A 863 5.81 0.14 8.35
CA MET A 863 4.67 -0.03 9.24
C MET A 863 3.79 -1.21 8.82
N VAL A 864 3.46 -1.33 7.54
CA VAL A 864 2.65 -2.44 7.02
C VAL A 864 3.36 -3.78 7.24
N LYS A 865 4.67 -3.85 6.94
CA LYS A 865 5.45 -5.08 7.16
C LYS A 865 5.58 -5.46 8.64
N ALA A 866 5.65 -4.49 9.54
CA ALA A 866 5.64 -4.75 10.98
C ALA A 866 4.29 -5.29 11.48
N GLN A 867 3.20 -4.98 10.80
CA GLN A 867 1.84 -5.34 11.20
C GLN A 867 1.23 -6.47 10.35
N GLU A 868 1.95 -7.05 9.39
CA GLU A 868 1.40 -8.05 8.45
C GLU A 868 0.87 -9.32 9.12
N ASN A 869 1.35 -9.61 10.33
CA ASN A 869 0.93 -10.78 11.13
C ASN A 869 -0.29 -10.48 12.01
N LEU A 870 -0.80 -9.25 12.01
CA LEU A 870 -1.95 -8.87 12.83
C LEU A 870 -3.23 -9.07 12.03
N ILE A 871 -4.11 -9.94 12.54
CA ILE A 871 -5.35 -10.32 11.87
C ILE A 871 -6.53 -10.09 12.83
N ILE A 872 -7.62 -9.55 12.30
CA ILE A 872 -8.89 -9.49 13.01
C ILE A 872 -9.55 -10.87 12.89
N THR A 873 -9.80 -11.52 14.02
CA THR A 873 -10.50 -12.81 14.07
C THR A 873 -12.01 -12.61 14.13
N TYR A 874 -12.79 -13.70 13.91
CA TYR A 874 -14.25 -13.65 13.88
C TYR A 874 -14.90 -13.23 15.21
N ASP A 875 -14.16 -13.31 16.32
CA ASP A 875 -14.58 -12.83 17.65
C ASP A 875 -14.34 -11.32 17.86
N GLY A 876 -13.86 -10.61 16.83
CA GLY A 876 -13.56 -9.19 16.88
C GLY A 876 -12.21 -8.83 17.53
N THR A 877 -11.46 -9.80 18.03
CA THR A 877 -10.14 -9.57 18.63
C THR A 877 -9.07 -9.44 17.53
N VAL A 878 -8.02 -8.64 17.79
CA VAL A 878 -6.82 -8.57 16.95
C VAL A 878 -5.77 -9.51 17.52
N ARG A 879 -5.33 -10.46 16.71
CA ARG A 879 -4.35 -11.49 17.12
C ARG A 879 -3.16 -11.52 16.17
N ASN A 880 -2.02 -11.97 16.70
CA ASN A 880 -0.84 -12.28 15.92
C ASN A 880 -0.83 -13.76 15.48
N HIS A 881 0.21 -14.19 14.73
CA HIS A 881 0.39 -15.55 14.25
C HIS A 881 0.49 -16.62 15.40
N ASN A 882 0.85 -16.20 16.61
CA ASN A 882 0.90 -17.06 17.79
C ASN A 882 -0.43 -17.10 18.57
N ASN A 883 -1.50 -16.58 17.98
CA ASN A 883 -2.82 -16.47 18.63
C ASN A 883 -2.87 -15.57 19.87
N MET A 884 -1.81 -14.79 20.12
CA MET A 884 -1.79 -13.83 21.22
C MET A 884 -2.70 -12.64 20.91
N ILE A 885 -3.59 -12.31 21.82
CA ILE A 885 -4.50 -11.17 21.67
C ILE A 885 -3.72 -9.88 21.93
N LEU A 886 -3.69 -8.99 20.94
CA LEU A 886 -3.06 -7.68 21.01
C LEU A 886 -4.09 -6.59 21.31
N GLN A 887 -5.32 -6.77 20.86
CA GLN A 887 -6.43 -5.88 21.11
C GLN A 887 -7.71 -6.70 21.24
N PHE A 888 -8.46 -6.50 22.33
CA PHE A 888 -9.68 -7.26 22.59
C PHE A 888 -10.82 -6.91 21.65
N ASN A 889 -10.89 -5.66 21.20
CA ASN A 889 -11.93 -5.23 20.29
C ASN A 889 -11.35 -4.25 19.27
N TYR A 890 -11.39 -4.63 18.00
CA TYR A 890 -10.87 -3.79 16.93
C TYR A 890 -11.63 -2.45 16.87
N GLY A 891 -10.88 -1.33 16.78
CA GLY A 891 -11.46 0.00 16.79
C GLY A 891 -12.07 0.41 18.14
N ALA A 892 -11.69 -0.25 19.24
CA ALA A 892 -12.26 -0.04 20.57
C ALA A 892 -13.78 -0.22 20.63
N GLY A 893 -14.34 -1.06 19.75
CA GLY A 893 -15.77 -1.31 19.66
C GLY A 893 -16.63 -0.20 19.06
N PHE A 894 -16.00 0.87 18.56
CA PHE A 894 -16.72 1.93 17.89
C PHE A 894 -17.05 1.54 16.44
N ASP A 895 -18.34 1.48 16.16
CA ASP A 895 -18.85 1.36 14.80
C ASP A 895 -19.03 2.78 14.23
N SER A 896 -18.32 3.05 13.13
CA SER A 896 -18.40 4.35 12.45
C SER A 896 -19.81 4.71 11.98
N GLY A 897 -20.65 3.70 11.69
CA GLY A 897 -22.04 3.88 11.28
C GLY A 897 -22.97 4.34 12.42
N ASN A 898 -22.63 3.97 13.65
CA ASN A 898 -23.45 4.26 14.83
C ASN A 898 -22.97 5.46 15.64
N MET A 899 -21.85 6.08 15.25
CA MET A 899 -21.37 7.28 15.94
C MET A 899 -22.27 8.48 15.70
N VAL A 900 -22.60 9.16 16.77
CA VAL A 900 -23.40 10.38 16.73
C VAL A 900 -22.59 11.52 16.16
N LEU A 901 -23.15 12.19 15.17
CA LEU A 901 -22.54 13.39 14.58
C LEU A 901 -22.49 14.52 15.59
N SER A 902 -21.33 15.18 15.68
CA SER A 902 -21.25 16.43 16.45
C SER A 902 -22.00 17.54 15.72
N TYR A 903 -22.85 18.25 16.44
CA TYR A 903 -23.70 19.32 15.93
C TYR A 903 -22.93 20.49 15.27
N ASN A 904 -21.67 20.69 15.63
CA ASN A 904 -20.88 21.85 15.22
C ASN A 904 -19.73 21.54 14.23
N ASN A 905 -19.81 20.53 13.40
CA ASN A 905 -18.75 20.13 12.44
C ASN A 905 -17.35 19.88 13.05
N LEU A 906 -17.23 19.81 14.36
CA LEU A 906 -15.98 19.69 15.11
C LEU A 906 -15.58 18.24 15.41
N GLY A 907 -15.86 17.32 14.49
CA GLY A 907 -15.51 15.92 14.65
C GLY A 907 -16.46 15.17 15.58
N MET A 908 -16.26 13.85 15.68
CA MET A 908 -17.06 13.00 16.55
C MET A 908 -16.78 13.30 18.02
N LYS A 909 -17.82 13.60 18.76
CA LYS A 909 -17.77 13.57 20.22
C LYS A 909 -18.55 12.34 20.68
N SER A 910 -17.95 11.53 21.53
CA SER A 910 -18.73 10.58 22.31
C SER A 910 -19.75 11.39 23.13
N LEU A 911 -21.04 11.11 22.93
CA LEU A 911 -22.08 11.66 23.79
C LEU A 911 -21.93 11.01 25.16
N SER A 912 -21.58 11.80 26.17
CA SER A 912 -21.83 11.39 27.53
C SER A 912 -23.34 11.43 27.79
N PHE A 913 -23.86 10.51 28.58
CA PHE A 913 -25.27 10.54 29.00
C PHE A 913 -25.68 11.88 29.62
N ILE A 914 -24.74 12.63 30.19
CA ILE A 914 -24.94 13.97 30.78
C ILE A 914 -25.39 15.01 29.73
N ASN A 915 -24.88 14.92 28.50
CA ASN A 915 -25.19 15.86 27.41
C ASN A 915 -26.26 15.36 26.45
N LEU A 916 -26.81 14.15 26.69
CA LEU A 916 -27.78 13.53 25.76
C LEU A 916 -29.05 14.39 25.70
N LYS A 917 -29.55 14.87 26.85
CA LYS A 917 -30.76 15.70 26.94
C LYS A 917 -30.61 17.01 26.14
N GLU A 918 -29.52 17.75 26.37
CA GLU A 918 -29.26 18.98 25.61
C GLU A 918 -29.10 18.76 24.10
N THR A 919 -28.51 17.63 23.73
CA THR A 919 -28.30 17.28 22.31
C THR A 919 -29.63 16.92 21.65
N ILE A 920 -30.48 16.14 22.31
CA ILE A 920 -31.83 15.79 21.82
C ILE A 920 -32.70 17.04 21.74
N GLU A 921 -32.67 17.92 22.72
CA GLU A 921 -33.41 19.18 22.69
C GLU A 921 -32.93 20.08 21.53
N LYS A 922 -31.64 20.18 21.30
CA LYS A 922 -31.06 20.92 20.16
C LYS A 922 -31.43 20.30 18.82
N GLU A 923 -31.37 18.99 18.67
CA GLU A 923 -31.80 18.32 17.47
C GLU A 923 -33.32 18.47 17.24
N ASN A 924 -34.13 18.31 18.26
CA ASN A 924 -35.57 18.50 18.15
C ASN A 924 -35.93 19.94 17.74
N THR A 925 -35.26 20.92 18.29
CA THR A 925 -35.47 22.33 17.92
C THR A 925 -35.03 22.58 16.48
N SER A 926 -33.93 21.97 16.04
CA SER A 926 -33.42 22.09 14.67
C SER A 926 -34.33 21.41 13.64
N HIS A 927 -35.02 20.33 14.01
CA HIS A 927 -35.93 19.58 13.17
C HIS A 927 -37.39 20.09 13.23
N GLY A 928 -37.67 21.04 14.07
CA GLY A 928 -39.00 21.62 14.23
C GLY A 928 -39.99 20.73 14.98
N PHE A 929 -39.51 19.72 15.71
CA PHE A 929 -40.32 18.91 16.62
C PHE A 929 -40.47 19.66 17.95
N GLN A 930 -41.61 20.33 18.16
CA GLN A 930 -41.81 21.09 19.37
C GLN A 930 -42.23 20.24 20.57
N ASP A 931 -42.76 19.04 20.36
CA ASP A 931 -43.33 18.19 21.42
C ASP A 931 -42.79 16.74 21.36
N PHE A 932 -41.50 16.57 21.31
CA PHE A 932 -40.94 15.24 21.47
C PHE A 932 -40.79 14.89 22.94
N ASP A 933 -41.55 13.93 23.40
CA ASP A 933 -41.47 13.43 24.79
C ASP A 933 -40.16 12.67 25.00
N ILE A 934 -39.17 13.36 25.55
CA ILE A 934 -37.85 12.81 25.84
C ILE A 934 -37.94 11.62 26.77
N SER A 935 -38.95 11.60 27.66
CA SER A 935 -39.15 10.52 28.59
C SER A 935 -39.48 9.19 27.88
N THR A 936 -40.39 9.25 26.90
CA THR A 936 -40.77 8.08 26.07
C THR A 936 -39.60 7.56 25.23
N TYR A 937 -38.76 8.46 24.73
CA TYR A 937 -37.58 8.05 23.95
C TYR A 937 -36.50 7.42 24.84
N MET A 938 -36.24 7.99 26.01
CA MET A 938 -35.29 7.44 26.98
C MET A 938 -35.73 6.08 27.50
N VAL A 939 -37.02 5.87 27.75
CA VAL A 939 -37.59 4.57 28.11
C VAL A 939 -37.40 3.56 26.98
N LYS A 940 -37.67 3.96 25.73
CA LYS A 940 -37.41 3.07 24.56
C LYS A 940 -35.92 2.75 24.37
N LEU A 941 -35.03 3.70 24.60
CA LEU A 941 -33.59 3.51 24.54
C LEU A 941 -33.13 2.58 25.65
N PHE A 942 -33.60 2.80 26.87
CA PHE A 942 -33.31 1.98 28.04
C PHE A 942 -33.82 0.54 27.87
N ASN A 943 -35.03 0.36 27.40
CA ASN A 943 -35.59 -0.95 27.06
C ASN A 943 -34.81 -1.64 25.94
N ARG A 944 -34.29 -0.90 24.97
CA ARG A 944 -33.47 -1.44 23.89
C ARG A 944 -32.05 -1.81 24.35
N ILE A 945 -31.50 -1.10 25.32
CA ILE A 945 -30.22 -1.43 25.96
C ILE A 945 -30.43 -2.68 26.84
N ASN A 946 -31.48 -2.71 27.67
CA ASN A 946 -31.78 -3.85 28.52
C ASN A 946 -32.17 -5.11 27.76
N SER A 947 -32.89 -4.99 26.64
CA SER A 947 -33.18 -6.16 25.78
C SER A 947 -31.92 -6.75 25.10
N LYS A 948 -30.85 -5.98 25.05
CA LYS A 948 -29.58 -6.41 24.44
C LYS A 948 -28.56 -6.93 25.47
N TYR A 949 -28.69 -6.51 26.73
CA TYR A 949 -27.69 -6.75 27.76
C TYR A 949 -28.23 -7.13 29.16
N GLY A 950 -29.55 -7.26 29.37
CA GLY A 950 -30.11 -7.49 30.69
C GLY A 950 -31.14 -8.59 30.79
N ASP A 951 -31.25 -9.21 31.98
CA ASP A 951 -32.31 -10.15 32.32
C ASP A 951 -33.67 -9.45 32.37
N GLU A 952 -34.69 -10.07 31.77
CA GLU A 952 -36.06 -9.55 31.64
C GLU A 952 -36.74 -9.18 32.99
N LYS A 953 -36.22 -9.64 34.12
CA LYS A 953 -36.81 -9.42 35.45
C LYS A 953 -36.63 -8.04 36.07
N LEU A 954 -35.67 -7.22 35.57
CA LEU A 954 -35.41 -5.90 36.12
C LEU A 954 -36.34 -4.80 35.58
N VAL A 955 -37.05 -5.08 34.49
CA VAL A 955 -37.90 -4.11 33.81
C VAL A 955 -39.32 -4.06 34.37
N GLU A 956 -39.87 -5.19 34.80
CA GLU A 956 -41.25 -5.28 35.25
C GLU A 956 -41.52 -4.63 36.65
N GLU A 957 -40.54 -4.54 37.54
CA GLU A 957 -40.72 -3.99 38.87
C GLU A 957 -40.64 -2.46 39.01
N ASN A 958 -40.16 -1.75 37.95
CA ASN A 958 -39.84 -0.33 38.03
C ASN A 958 -40.62 0.59 37.07
N GLU A 959 -41.54 0.06 36.24
CA GLU A 959 -42.29 0.92 35.26
C GLU A 959 -43.13 2.03 35.93
N ASP A 960 -43.57 1.84 37.20
CA ASP A 960 -44.41 2.81 37.90
C ASP A 960 -43.62 3.84 38.76
N LYS A 961 -42.30 3.80 38.84
CA LYS A 961 -41.51 4.66 39.78
C LYS A 961 -40.45 5.54 39.22
N ILE A 962 -40.10 5.41 37.95
CA ILE A 962 -39.03 6.25 37.38
C ILE A 962 -39.62 7.54 36.78
N ASN A 963 -39.68 8.57 37.61
CA ASN A 963 -39.99 9.91 37.17
C ASN A 963 -38.70 10.57 36.68
N ILE A 964 -38.44 10.44 35.39
CA ILE A 964 -37.18 10.84 34.72
C ILE A 964 -37.00 12.38 34.68
N ASN A 965 -37.79 13.14 35.41
CA ASN A 965 -37.61 14.58 35.54
C ASN A 965 -36.46 14.97 36.50
N ASN A 966 -35.82 14.03 37.15
CA ASN A 966 -34.73 14.26 38.09
C ASN A 966 -33.46 13.53 37.64
N LEU A 967 -32.45 14.24 37.22
CA LEU A 967 -31.15 13.69 36.76
C LEU A 967 -30.41 12.90 37.86
N ASP A 968 -30.75 13.14 39.14
CA ASP A 968 -30.11 12.50 40.27
C ASP A 968 -30.59 11.06 40.44
N ASP A 969 -31.87 10.76 40.13
CA ASP A 969 -32.40 9.38 40.17
C ASP A 969 -31.72 8.46 39.09
N PHE A 970 -31.31 9.06 37.97
CA PHE A 970 -30.57 8.32 36.91
C PHE A 970 -29.12 8.06 37.29
N ARG A 971 -28.50 8.93 38.06
CA ARG A 971 -27.16 8.72 38.61
C ARG A 971 -27.12 7.59 39.65
N ASP A 972 -28.17 7.43 40.40
CA ASP A 972 -28.22 6.37 41.43
C ASP A 972 -28.47 5.00 40.80
N VAL A 973 -29.19 4.90 39.70
CA VAL A 973 -29.34 3.65 38.90
C VAL A 973 -28.02 3.29 38.19
N LEU A 974 -27.24 4.25 37.69
CA LEU A 974 -25.93 3.97 37.13
C LEU A 974 -24.89 3.54 38.17
N LYS A 975 -24.98 4.09 39.41
CA LYS A 975 -24.10 3.66 40.52
C LYS A 975 -24.35 2.25 40.97
N LEU A 976 -25.59 1.78 40.96
CA LEU A 976 -25.95 0.40 41.26
C LEU A 976 -25.37 -0.56 40.20
N GLN A 977 -25.25 -0.18 38.97
CA GLN A 977 -24.61 -0.99 37.94
C GLN A 977 -23.07 -0.96 37.99
N GLU A 978 -22.46 0.12 38.47
CA GLU A 978 -21.01 0.17 38.68
C GLU A 978 -20.54 -0.69 39.85
N GLU A 979 -21.35 -0.83 40.90
CA GLU A 979 -21.03 -1.69 42.06
C GLU A 979 -21.11 -3.18 41.69
N ASP A 980 -22.05 -3.59 40.84
CA ASP A 980 -22.15 -4.99 40.36
C ASP A 980 -21.04 -5.38 39.37
N TYR A 981 -20.40 -4.39 38.67
CA TYR A 981 -19.29 -4.68 37.76
C TYR A 981 -17.94 -4.87 38.47
N PHE A 982 -17.80 -4.41 39.71
CA PHE A 982 -16.54 -4.54 40.45
C PHE A 982 -16.39 -5.88 41.17
N ASP A 983 -17.48 -6.68 41.32
CA ASP A 983 -17.42 -7.96 42.00
C ASP A 983 -17.16 -9.16 41.09
N MET A 984 -17.03 -8.94 39.75
CA MET A 984 -16.67 -9.99 38.80
C MET A 984 -15.15 -10.11 38.52
N SER A 985 -14.30 -9.45 39.30
CA SER A 985 -12.84 -9.52 39.14
C SER A 985 -12.10 -10.47 40.06
N VAL A 986 -12.82 -11.33 40.81
CA VAL A 986 -12.20 -12.35 41.67
C VAL A 986 -12.77 -13.71 41.30
N ASP A 987 -12.11 -14.37 40.36
CA ASP A 987 -11.94 -15.81 40.26
C ASP A 987 -11.35 -16.19 38.88
N PHE A 988 -10.06 -15.95 38.72
CA PHE A 988 -9.23 -16.69 37.78
C PHE A 988 -7.88 -17.01 38.44
N GLU A 989 -7.80 -18.15 39.12
CA GLU A 989 -6.58 -18.97 39.28
C GLU A 989 -6.34 -19.82 38.03
#